data_4117204350dde3d76502e095e8f188f1
#
_entry.id   4117204350dde3d76502e095e8f188f1
#
_cell.length_a   1.000
_cell.length_b   1.000
_cell.length_c   1.000
_cell.angle_alpha   90.00
_cell.angle_beta   90.00
_cell.angle_gamma   90.00
#
_symmetry.space_group_name_H-M   'P 1'
#
loop_
_entity.id
_entity.type
_entity.pdbx_description
1 polymer ?
#
loop_
_entity_poly.entity_id
_entity_poly.type
_entity_poly.pdbx_seq_one_letter_code
_entity_poly.pdbx_strand_id
1 'polypeptide(L)'
;MSATLAVESLDFQANALVSQLQSEALPLIQLDQIHKTYSMGDVEVRALRGVSLNIREGEFVAIMGASGSGKSTIMNIIGCLDRPTHGTYILDGQDLSGLSKDERADIRCQKIGFVFQGFNLLSRTSALENVELPMIYLGIPTHERHKRAMEALAAVGLAGREENHPNQLSGGQQQRVAVARSLVNNPALILADEPTGNLDSRTSAEVMEIFQRLNRERGITIVLVTHEQDIAHYAQRAVVFKDGEIKKDYQIDEQRDAAEELRKSSGQVEQRRAGLRTMNLTMIIRVAFRALLRNKVRAALTMLGIIIGVSAVIAMVSIGQGASASVQAQIQSIGTNLLFVSAGAQNVGGVRTGTGDTGTNTLTIEDLEAIKREVPSVSMVTPTVNSRQQLVSGNANWNTSVQGVSEQYPDIRKWMVQSGEFFTEADVRSAARVIVVGQTIGDNLFAGMDLVGQTVRVKNLPFRVVGVMAKKGQDAQGRDQDDIAFAPYTTVQKKILGSPRLQIAYVSAISQDATYTAQSQITDLLRQRHELSANESNDFTVRNMTDIAEAANETSNTMTILLACIAGVSLLVGGIGIMNIMLVSVTERTREIGIRMAIGARSSAVRSQFLIESIVLSLTGGLFGIVLGIIVSLAIPKMLGWPTLVSTMAIIGSVVFSAAVGIFFGYYPARKAAALDPIEALRYE
;
A
#
# COMPACT_ATOMS: atom_id res chain seq x y z
N MET A 1 -78.10 -9.80 51.42
CA MET A 1 -76.87 -9.54 52.19
C MET A 1 -75.72 -10.57 51.99
N SER A 2 -76.00 -11.77 51.52
CA SER A 2 -74.98 -12.86 51.37
C SER A 2 -74.22 -12.82 50.01
N ALA A 3 -74.82 -12.25 48.92
CA ALA A 3 -74.18 -12.24 47.60
C ALA A 3 -73.17 -11.08 47.39
N THR A 4 -73.33 -9.97 48.11
CA THR A 4 -72.48 -8.80 48.02
C THR A 4 -71.11 -9.04 48.69
N LEU A 5 -71.07 -9.80 49.81
CA LEU A 5 -69.84 -10.16 50.52
C LEU A 5 -69.01 -11.21 49.78
N ALA A 6 -69.60 -12.04 48.91
CA ALA A 6 -68.89 -13.01 48.11
C ALA A 6 -68.22 -12.35 46.91
N VAL A 7 -68.77 -11.26 46.34
CA VAL A 7 -68.15 -10.51 45.24
C VAL A 7 -66.94 -9.67 45.74
N GLU A 8 -67.09 -9.01 46.92
CA GLU A 8 -65.95 -8.26 47.51
C GLU A 8 -64.74 -9.16 47.91
N SER A 9 -65.05 -10.41 48.37
CA SER A 9 -63.99 -11.38 48.69
C SER A 9 -63.27 -11.92 47.44
N LEU A 10 -63.99 -12.08 46.32
CA LEU A 10 -63.40 -12.47 45.03
C LEU A 10 -62.56 -11.35 44.40
N ASP A 11 -63.03 -10.11 44.49
CA ASP A 11 -62.28 -8.95 44.04
C ASP A 11 -60.99 -8.71 44.88
N PHE A 12 -61.05 -8.94 46.20
CA PHE A 12 -59.87 -8.84 47.05
C PHE A 12 -58.87 -9.97 46.78
N GLN A 13 -59.33 -11.22 46.52
CA GLN A 13 -58.47 -12.33 46.13
C GLN A 13 -57.92 -12.15 44.71
N ALA A 14 -58.67 -11.62 43.75
CA ALA A 14 -58.23 -11.31 42.40
C ALA A 14 -57.17 -10.19 42.43
N ASN A 15 -57.41 -9.14 43.23
CA ASN A 15 -56.43 -8.05 43.39
C ASN A 15 -55.15 -8.51 44.14
N ALA A 16 -55.26 -9.42 45.13
CA ALA A 16 -54.12 -10.04 45.77
C ALA A 16 -53.35 -10.97 44.83
N LEU A 17 -54.03 -11.72 43.97
CA LEU A 17 -53.45 -12.59 42.97
C LEU A 17 -52.78 -11.76 41.86
N VAL A 18 -53.36 -10.66 41.40
CA VAL A 18 -52.80 -9.70 40.45
C VAL A 18 -51.60 -9.01 41.05
N SER A 19 -51.60 -8.65 42.33
CA SER A 19 -50.44 -8.07 43.01
C SER A 19 -49.31 -9.08 43.21
N GLN A 20 -49.62 -10.37 43.44
CA GLN A 20 -48.62 -11.44 43.46
C GLN A 20 -48.05 -11.74 42.06
N LEU A 21 -48.88 -11.78 41.03
CA LEU A 21 -48.40 -11.92 39.63
C LEU A 21 -47.60 -10.73 39.14
N GLN A 22 -47.88 -9.54 39.62
CA GLN A 22 -47.04 -8.34 39.38
C GLN A 22 -45.72 -8.37 40.17
N SER A 23 -45.63 -9.13 41.26
CA SER A 23 -44.42 -9.36 42.05
C SER A 23 -43.46 -10.34 41.42
N GLU A 24 -43.86 -11.18 40.46
CA GLU A 24 -43.06 -12.21 39.82
C GLU A 24 -42.44 -11.78 38.46
N ALA A 25 -42.73 -10.57 37.96
CA ALA A 25 -42.05 -10.08 36.78
C ALA A 25 -40.58 -9.77 37.12
N LEU A 26 -39.64 -10.52 36.53
CA LEU A 26 -38.19 -10.31 36.67
C LEU A 26 -37.84 -8.85 36.33
N PRO A 27 -37.04 -8.17 37.16
CA PRO A 27 -36.65 -6.79 36.86
C PRO A 27 -35.80 -6.76 35.58
N LEU A 28 -35.95 -5.71 34.76
CA LEU A 28 -35.14 -5.49 33.58
C LEU A 28 -33.65 -5.27 33.97
N ILE A 29 -33.44 -4.48 35.03
CA ILE A 29 -32.13 -4.22 35.61
C ILE A 29 -32.11 -4.74 37.04
N GLN A 30 -31.11 -5.58 37.34
CA GLN A 30 -30.86 -6.04 38.70
C GLN A 30 -29.37 -5.79 39.03
N LEU A 31 -29.12 -4.93 39.97
CA LEU A 31 -27.83 -4.66 40.55
C LEU A 31 -27.79 -5.23 41.96
N ASP A 32 -26.80 -6.08 42.24
CA ASP A 32 -26.64 -6.66 43.57
C ASP A 32 -25.23 -6.41 44.10
N GLN A 33 -25.15 -5.68 45.23
CA GLN A 33 -23.92 -5.33 45.94
C GLN A 33 -22.80 -4.79 45.01
N ILE A 34 -23.12 -3.84 44.14
CA ILE A 34 -22.19 -3.25 43.20
C ILE A 34 -21.19 -2.37 43.92
N HIS A 35 -19.92 -2.74 43.81
CA HIS A 35 -18.76 -1.95 44.24
C HIS A 35 -17.97 -1.49 43.05
N LYS A 36 -17.47 -0.24 43.10
CA LYS A 36 -16.52 0.29 42.10
C LYS A 36 -15.41 1.08 42.79
N THR A 37 -14.19 0.62 42.58
CA THR A 37 -12.97 1.31 43.03
C THR A 37 -12.12 1.67 41.79
N TYR A 38 -11.69 2.92 41.72
CA TYR A 38 -10.73 3.40 40.73
C TYR A 38 -9.36 3.56 41.37
N SER A 39 -8.30 3.04 40.76
CA SER A 39 -6.92 3.24 41.17
C SER A 39 -6.30 4.36 40.35
N MET A 40 -5.86 5.41 41.00
CA MET A 40 -5.13 6.55 40.41
C MET A 40 -3.72 6.60 41.00
N GLY A 41 -2.80 5.81 40.43
CA GLY A 41 -1.48 5.61 41.06
C GLY A 41 -1.62 4.90 42.39
N ASP A 42 -1.15 5.55 43.47
CA ASP A 42 -1.21 5.01 44.86
C ASP A 42 -2.52 5.37 45.60
N VAL A 43 -3.45 6.08 44.94
CA VAL A 43 -4.71 6.49 45.58
C VAL A 43 -5.87 5.62 45.06
N GLU A 44 -6.61 4.99 45.97
CA GLU A 44 -7.84 4.29 45.68
C GLU A 44 -9.07 5.13 45.97
N VAL A 45 -9.93 5.33 45.00
CA VAL A 45 -11.19 6.08 45.13
C VAL A 45 -12.35 5.07 45.03
N ARG A 46 -13.06 4.86 46.15
CA ARG A 46 -14.26 3.98 46.19
C ARG A 46 -15.47 4.81 45.75
N ALA A 47 -15.81 4.69 44.45
CA ALA A 47 -16.90 5.46 43.85
C ALA A 47 -18.29 4.87 44.15
N LEU A 48 -18.39 3.53 44.32
CA LEU A 48 -19.61 2.84 44.76
C LEU A 48 -19.28 1.86 45.87
N ARG A 49 -20.21 1.73 46.85
CA ARG A 49 -20.01 1.02 48.14
C ARG A 49 -21.14 0.03 48.44
N GLY A 50 -21.36 -0.96 47.54
CA GLY A 50 -22.38 -1.96 47.74
C GLY A 50 -23.80 -1.50 47.34
N VAL A 51 -23.93 -0.99 46.13
CA VAL A 51 -25.22 -0.51 45.61
C VAL A 51 -26.06 -1.69 45.13
N SER A 52 -27.27 -1.83 45.67
CA SER A 52 -28.28 -2.77 45.16
C SER A 52 -29.51 -2.00 44.69
N LEU A 53 -29.96 -2.25 43.44
CA LEU A 53 -31.06 -1.54 42.80
C LEU A 53 -31.73 -2.43 41.74
N ASN A 54 -33.05 -2.49 41.80
CA ASN A 54 -33.85 -3.17 40.80
C ASN A 54 -34.75 -2.17 40.06
N ILE A 55 -34.76 -2.25 38.72
CA ILE A 55 -35.62 -1.40 37.86
C ILE A 55 -36.42 -2.33 36.97
N ARG A 56 -37.73 -2.14 36.92
CA ARG A 56 -38.68 -2.94 36.15
C ARG A 56 -38.75 -2.46 34.70
N GLU A 57 -39.19 -3.33 33.82
CA GLU A 57 -39.46 -2.96 32.44
C GLU A 57 -40.56 -1.86 32.36
N GLY A 58 -40.34 -0.85 31.53
CA GLY A 58 -41.25 0.29 31.37
C GLY A 58 -41.24 1.30 32.54
N GLU A 59 -40.34 1.17 33.50
CA GLU A 59 -40.20 2.15 34.60
C GLU A 59 -39.41 3.39 34.15
N PHE A 60 -39.84 4.56 34.59
CA PHE A 60 -39.08 5.81 34.40
C PHE A 60 -38.47 6.24 35.73
N VAL A 61 -37.16 6.06 35.88
CA VAL A 61 -36.43 6.27 37.16
C VAL A 61 -35.47 7.46 37.03
N ALA A 62 -35.51 8.36 38.01
CA ALA A 62 -34.53 9.43 38.15
C ALA A 62 -33.49 9.09 39.22
N ILE A 63 -32.18 9.09 38.83
CA ILE A 63 -31.06 8.94 39.74
C ILE A 63 -30.54 10.36 40.10
N MET A 64 -30.69 10.73 41.38
CA MET A 64 -30.37 12.05 41.86
C MET A 64 -29.22 12.06 42.86
N GLY A 65 -28.60 13.24 43.11
CA GLY A 65 -27.56 13.44 44.11
C GLY A 65 -26.60 14.55 43.77
N ALA A 66 -25.76 14.97 44.70
CA ALA A 66 -24.75 16.02 44.49
C ALA A 66 -23.63 15.54 43.51
N SER A 67 -22.83 16.49 43.03
CA SER A 67 -21.64 16.13 42.25
C SER A 67 -20.70 15.26 43.08
N GLY A 68 -20.13 14.21 42.48
CA GLY A 68 -19.25 13.26 43.17
C GLY A 68 -19.95 12.15 43.96
N SER A 69 -21.31 12.11 44.02
CA SER A 69 -22.08 11.11 44.79
C SER A 69 -22.07 9.69 44.22
N GLY A 70 -21.48 9.45 43.01
CA GLY A 70 -21.44 8.14 42.35
C GLY A 70 -22.44 7.96 41.20
N LYS A 71 -23.28 8.96 40.83
CA LYS A 71 -24.29 8.91 39.78
C LYS A 71 -23.73 8.52 38.41
N SER A 72 -22.71 9.23 37.95
CA SER A 72 -22.11 8.92 36.64
C SER A 72 -21.40 7.54 36.65
N THR A 73 -20.89 7.11 37.80
CA THR A 73 -20.29 5.77 37.93
C THR A 73 -21.32 4.67 37.80
N ILE A 74 -22.47 4.77 38.51
CA ILE A 74 -23.53 3.77 38.39
C ILE A 74 -24.13 3.77 37.00
N MET A 75 -24.31 4.94 36.38
CA MET A 75 -24.80 5.06 35.02
C MET A 75 -23.84 4.40 34.01
N ASN A 76 -22.52 4.58 34.17
CA ASN A 76 -21.52 3.92 33.31
C ASN A 76 -21.55 2.40 33.46
N ILE A 77 -21.85 1.87 34.63
CA ILE A 77 -22.02 0.43 34.87
C ILE A 77 -23.31 -0.06 34.23
N ILE A 78 -24.45 0.59 34.49
CA ILE A 78 -25.74 0.22 33.88
C ILE A 78 -25.61 0.30 32.34
N GLY A 79 -24.90 1.29 31.83
CA GLY A 79 -24.65 1.48 30.40
C GLY A 79 -23.60 0.53 29.79
N CYS A 80 -23.04 -0.41 30.54
CA CYS A 80 -21.96 -1.27 30.08
C CYS A 80 -20.74 -0.53 29.50
N LEU A 81 -20.55 0.75 29.85
CA LEU A 81 -19.35 1.52 29.54
C LEU A 81 -18.20 1.10 30.44
N ASP A 82 -18.52 0.85 31.72
CA ASP A 82 -17.58 0.34 32.73
C ASP A 82 -18.08 -1.02 33.28
N ARG A 83 -17.27 -1.65 34.13
CA ARG A 83 -17.63 -2.89 34.85
C ARG A 83 -17.53 -2.67 36.35
N PRO A 84 -18.34 -3.33 37.16
CA PRO A 84 -18.18 -3.31 38.60
C PRO A 84 -16.84 -3.96 39.01
N THR A 85 -16.28 -3.55 40.15
CA THR A 85 -15.13 -4.23 40.76
C THR A 85 -15.58 -5.51 41.47
N HIS A 86 -16.72 -5.44 42.14
CA HIS A 86 -17.41 -6.57 42.78
C HIS A 86 -18.93 -6.37 42.67
N GLY A 87 -19.69 -7.45 42.84
CA GLY A 87 -21.12 -7.48 42.73
C GLY A 87 -21.59 -8.01 41.38
N THR A 88 -22.94 -8.23 41.24
CA THR A 88 -23.56 -8.82 40.06
C THR A 88 -24.44 -7.81 39.36
N TYR A 89 -24.35 -7.72 38.04
CA TYR A 89 -25.23 -6.91 37.19
C TYR A 89 -25.94 -7.79 36.16
N ILE A 90 -27.25 -7.84 36.24
CA ILE A 90 -28.11 -8.57 35.31
C ILE A 90 -28.98 -7.56 34.54
N LEU A 91 -29.01 -7.68 33.22
CA LEU A 91 -29.86 -6.90 32.31
C LEU A 91 -30.68 -7.87 31.45
N ASP A 92 -31.98 -7.76 31.50
CA ASP A 92 -32.92 -8.59 30.73
C ASP A 92 -32.57 -10.09 30.89
N GLY A 93 -32.38 -10.52 32.14
CA GLY A 93 -32.05 -11.90 32.53
C GLY A 93 -30.63 -12.37 32.20
N GLN A 94 -29.77 -11.53 31.64
CA GLN A 94 -28.38 -11.85 31.28
C GLN A 94 -27.39 -11.23 32.27
N ASP A 95 -26.49 -12.04 32.85
CA ASP A 95 -25.41 -11.54 33.69
C ASP A 95 -24.31 -10.87 32.80
N LEU A 96 -24.05 -9.61 33.11
CA LEU A 96 -23.09 -8.77 32.37
C LEU A 96 -21.77 -8.55 33.11
N SER A 97 -21.63 -9.06 34.34
CA SER A 97 -20.49 -8.77 35.22
C SER A 97 -19.13 -9.23 34.64
N GLY A 98 -19.13 -10.37 33.92
CA GLY A 98 -17.94 -11.01 33.36
C GLY A 98 -17.66 -10.72 31.88
N LEU A 99 -18.46 -9.92 31.20
CA LEU A 99 -18.39 -9.74 29.75
C LEU A 99 -17.12 -9.00 29.30
N SER A 100 -16.59 -9.42 28.16
CA SER A 100 -15.48 -8.75 27.45
C SER A 100 -15.89 -7.36 26.93
N LYS A 101 -14.90 -6.53 26.49
CA LYS A 101 -15.17 -5.21 25.91
C LYS A 101 -16.08 -5.27 24.69
N ASP A 102 -15.89 -6.25 23.81
CA ASP A 102 -16.65 -6.39 22.57
C ASP A 102 -18.07 -6.91 22.84
N GLU A 103 -18.26 -7.85 23.80
CA GLU A 103 -19.60 -8.31 24.22
C GLU A 103 -20.40 -7.17 24.87
N ARG A 104 -19.78 -6.34 25.71
CA ARG A 104 -20.43 -5.15 26.26
C ARG A 104 -20.81 -4.14 25.17
N ALA A 105 -19.99 -4.01 24.12
CA ALA A 105 -20.32 -3.16 22.97
C ALA A 105 -21.58 -3.68 22.24
N ASP A 106 -21.74 -5.00 22.13
CA ASP A 106 -22.94 -5.60 21.53
C ASP A 106 -24.19 -5.31 22.34
N ILE A 107 -24.11 -5.45 23.69
CA ILE A 107 -25.22 -5.10 24.58
C ILE A 107 -25.59 -3.62 24.43
N ARG A 108 -24.60 -2.71 24.43
CA ARG A 108 -24.85 -1.28 24.21
C ARG A 108 -25.55 -1.02 22.89
N CYS A 109 -25.10 -1.68 21.83
CA CYS A 109 -25.66 -1.49 20.50
C CYS A 109 -27.10 -1.99 20.36
N GLN A 110 -27.43 -3.12 21.04
CA GLN A 110 -28.71 -3.83 20.87
C GLN A 110 -29.77 -3.43 21.90
N LYS A 111 -29.38 -3.26 23.17
CA LYS A 111 -30.30 -3.13 24.30
C LYS A 111 -30.32 -1.75 24.94
N ILE A 112 -29.32 -0.90 24.71
CA ILE A 112 -29.17 0.36 25.44
C ILE A 112 -29.07 1.54 24.47
N GLY A 113 -29.95 2.53 24.65
CA GLY A 113 -29.87 3.83 23.98
C GLY A 113 -29.23 4.87 24.90
N PHE A 114 -28.21 5.60 24.42
CA PHE A 114 -27.54 6.64 25.19
C PHE A 114 -27.93 8.05 24.76
N VAL A 115 -28.25 8.90 25.74
CA VAL A 115 -28.44 10.34 25.57
C VAL A 115 -27.50 11.06 26.56
N PHE A 116 -26.48 11.74 26.05
CA PHE A 116 -25.44 12.40 26.84
C PHE A 116 -25.73 13.88 27.05
N GLN A 117 -25.21 14.48 28.10
CA GLN A 117 -25.30 15.90 28.45
C GLN A 117 -24.79 16.82 27.33
N GLY A 118 -23.67 16.49 26.72
CA GLY A 118 -23.05 17.25 25.64
C GLY A 118 -23.51 16.87 24.22
N PHE A 119 -24.70 16.29 24.05
CA PHE A 119 -25.29 15.76 22.80
C PHE A 119 -24.46 14.65 22.17
N ASN A 120 -23.15 14.78 22.16
CA ASN A 120 -22.15 13.85 21.61
C ASN A 120 -22.52 13.39 20.19
N LEU A 121 -22.82 14.37 19.33
CA LEU A 121 -23.01 14.19 17.92
C LEU A 121 -21.67 14.29 17.18
N LEU A 122 -21.51 13.52 16.15
CA LEU A 122 -20.39 13.66 15.24
C LEU A 122 -20.56 14.95 14.42
N SER A 123 -19.74 15.95 14.69
CA SER A 123 -19.85 17.31 14.12
C SER A 123 -19.77 17.38 12.60
N ARG A 124 -19.17 16.34 11.99
CA ARG A 124 -18.90 16.29 10.55
C ARG A 124 -19.88 15.39 9.76
N THR A 125 -20.96 14.95 10.39
CA THR A 125 -22.00 14.11 9.82
C THR A 125 -23.36 14.79 9.96
N SER A 126 -24.31 14.50 9.08
CA SER A 126 -25.67 15.04 9.17
C SER A 126 -26.44 14.46 10.36
N ALA A 127 -27.60 15.01 10.66
CA ALA A 127 -28.51 14.47 11.68
C ALA A 127 -28.89 13.03 11.35
N LEU A 128 -29.23 12.74 10.10
CA LEU A 128 -29.55 11.41 9.61
C LEU A 128 -28.36 10.43 9.80
N GLU A 129 -27.17 10.81 9.38
CA GLU A 129 -25.96 9.99 9.52
C GLU A 129 -25.62 9.72 11.00
N ASN A 130 -25.84 10.69 11.91
CA ASN A 130 -25.69 10.48 13.35
C ASN A 130 -26.67 9.45 13.90
N VAL A 131 -27.93 9.49 13.46
CA VAL A 131 -28.96 8.52 13.89
C VAL A 131 -28.71 7.14 13.30
N GLU A 132 -28.14 7.04 12.10
CA GLU A 132 -27.79 5.76 11.48
C GLU A 132 -26.65 4.99 12.18
N LEU A 133 -25.78 5.66 12.96
CA LEU A 133 -24.57 5.08 13.52
C LEU A 133 -24.76 3.74 14.26
N PRO A 134 -25.71 3.60 15.20
CA PRO A 134 -25.90 2.33 15.92
C PRO A 134 -26.27 1.19 14.97
N MET A 135 -27.08 1.46 13.95
CA MET A 135 -27.50 0.48 12.96
C MET A 135 -26.37 0.02 12.03
N ILE A 136 -25.36 0.88 11.83
CA ILE A 136 -24.15 0.52 11.08
C ILE A 136 -23.41 -0.63 11.77
N TYR A 137 -23.29 -0.57 13.08
CA TYR A 137 -22.59 -1.59 13.87
C TYR A 137 -23.37 -2.90 13.98
N LEU A 138 -24.69 -2.85 13.81
CA LEU A 138 -25.56 -4.05 13.67
C LEU A 138 -25.54 -4.65 12.26
N GLY A 139 -24.89 -3.99 11.28
CA GLY A 139 -24.82 -4.48 9.89
C GLY A 139 -26.13 -4.34 9.12
N ILE A 140 -27.06 -3.44 9.54
CA ILE A 140 -28.33 -3.20 8.86
C ILE A 140 -28.08 -2.57 7.48
N PRO A 141 -28.76 -3.04 6.40
CA PRO A 141 -28.60 -2.50 5.06
C PRO A 141 -28.94 -1.00 4.97
N THR A 142 -28.27 -0.27 4.05
CA THR A 142 -28.38 1.20 3.93
C THR A 142 -29.84 1.67 3.75
N HIS A 143 -30.61 1.00 2.90
CA HIS A 143 -32.01 1.38 2.65
C HIS A 143 -32.85 1.31 3.93
N GLU A 144 -32.72 0.25 4.69
CA GLU A 144 -33.45 0.04 5.93
C GLU A 144 -33.00 1.02 7.03
N ARG A 145 -31.70 1.28 7.14
CA ARG A 145 -31.17 2.28 8.08
C ARG A 145 -31.72 3.67 7.80
N HIS A 146 -31.69 4.07 6.52
CA HIS A 146 -32.17 5.37 6.09
C HIS A 146 -33.64 5.57 6.45
N LYS A 147 -34.48 4.55 6.18
CA LYS A 147 -35.89 4.55 6.53
C LYS A 147 -36.11 4.71 8.03
N ARG A 148 -35.48 3.85 8.87
CA ARG A 148 -35.62 3.89 10.33
C ARG A 148 -35.08 5.18 10.94
N ALA A 149 -33.97 5.71 10.40
CA ALA A 149 -33.41 6.96 10.89
C ALA A 149 -34.34 8.16 10.58
N MET A 150 -34.98 8.19 9.41
CA MET A 150 -35.98 9.22 9.09
C MET A 150 -37.19 9.11 10.00
N GLU A 151 -37.70 7.90 10.25
CA GLU A 151 -38.82 7.65 11.17
C GLU A 151 -38.50 8.09 12.60
N ALA A 152 -37.27 7.81 13.08
CA ALA A 152 -36.80 8.23 14.40
C ALA A 152 -36.65 9.77 14.51
N LEU A 153 -36.15 10.43 13.47
CA LEU A 153 -36.06 11.91 13.43
C LEU A 153 -37.46 12.56 13.41
N ALA A 154 -38.39 12.00 12.65
CA ALA A 154 -39.78 12.45 12.61
C ALA A 154 -40.46 12.30 13.97
N ALA A 155 -40.24 11.17 14.70
CA ALA A 155 -40.80 10.92 16.03
C ALA A 155 -40.37 11.94 17.08
N VAL A 156 -39.21 12.60 16.92
CA VAL A 156 -38.74 13.66 17.81
C VAL A 156 -38.97 15.07 17.26
N GLY A 157 -39.77 15.21 16.18
CA GLY A 157 -40.16 16.51 15.60
C GLY A 157 -39.03 17.17 14.78
N LEU A 158 -38.18 16.38 14.13
CA LEU A 158 -37.06 16.87 13.29
C LEU A 158 -37.24 16.50 11.79
N ALA A 159 -38.48 16.25 11.34
CA ALA A 159 -38.77 16.10 9.92
C ALA A 159 -38.36 17.35 9.13
N GLY A 160 -37.64 17.15 8.00
CA GLY A 160 -37.08 18.22 7.16
C GLY A 160 -35.72 18.77 7.65
N ARG A 161 -35.11 18.16 8.69
CA ARG A 161 -33.80 18.53 9.22
C ARG A 161 -32.75 17.42 9.08
N GLU A 162 -33.02 16.41 8.31
CA GLU A 162 -32.22 15.17 8.19
C GLU A 162 -30.79 15.46 7.71
N GLU A 163 -30.64 16.37 6.73
CA GLU A 163 -29.35 16.72 6.12
C GLU A 163 -28.57 17.80 6.89
N ASN A 164 -29.19 18.40 7.93
CA ASN A 164 -28.52 19.44 8.71
C ASN A 164 -27.36 18.84 9.53
N HIS A 165 -26.24 19.54 9.54
CA HIS A 165 -25.11 19.23 10.41
C HIS A 165 -25.33 19.78 11.83
N PRO A 166 -24.65 19.25 12.88
CA PRO A 166 -24.82 19.72 14.25
C PRO A 166 -24.64 21.23 14.43
N ASN A 167 -23.72 21.86 13.73
CA ASN A 167 -23.50 23.32 13.76
C ASN A 167 -24.62 24.15 13.12
N GLN A 168 -25.58 23.52 12.44
CA GLN A 168 -26.74 24.16 11.83
C GLN A 168 -28.02 23.92 12.66
N LEU A 169 -27.90 23.22 13.79
CA LEU A 169 -28.99 22.86 14.68
C LEU A 169 -28.86 23.60 16.02
N SER A 170 -29.99 24.04 16.59
CA SER A 170 -30.02 24.55 17.97
C SER A 170 -29.67 23.45 18.99
N GLY A 171 -29.28 23.80 20.20
CA GLY A 171 -28.97 22.84 21.26
C GLY A 171 -30.09 21.83 21.50
N GLY A 172 -31.35 22.28 21.57
CA GLY A 172 -32.51 21.41 21.71
C GLY A 172 -32.73 20.50 20.49
N GLN A 173 -32.46 20.98 19.28
CA GLN A 173 -32.50 20.14 18.08
C GLN A 173 -31.40 19.09 18.09
N GLN A 174 -30.17 19.46 18.51
CA GLN A 174 -29.09 18.50 18.68
C GLN A 174 -29.43 17.42 19.71
N GLN A 175 -30.04 17.80 20.83
CA GLN A 175 -30.50 16.84 21.84
C GLN A 175 -31.56 15.89 21.28
N ARG A 176 -32.53 16.42 20.51
CA ARG A 176 -33.53 15.57 19.84
C ARG A 176 -32.90 14.60 18.82
N VAL A 177 -31.83 15.00 18.11
CA VAL A 177 -31.05 14.05 17.27
C VAL A 177 -30.42 12.96 18.13
N ALA A 178 -29.85 13.30 19.31
CA ALA A 178 -29.29 12.30 20.23
C ALA A 178 -30.37 11.36 20.78
N VAL A 179 -31.58 11.86 21.07
CA VAL A 179 -32.73 11.04 21.45
C VAL A 179 -33.15 10.12 20.28
N ALA A 180 -33.26 10.62 19.04
CA ALA A 180 -33.59 9.80 17.88
C ALA A 180 -32.54 8.69 17.67
N ARG A 181 -31.23 9.02 17.85
CA ARG A 181 -30.15 8.04 17.79
C ARG A 181 -30.29 6.94 18.85
N SER A 182 -30.72 7.28 20.05
CA SER A 182 -30.95 6.29 21.13
C SER A 182 -32.08 5.33 20.84
N LEU A 183 -33.05 5.75 20.03
CA LEU A 183 -34.30 4.96 19.74
C LEU A 183 -34.15 3.99 18.56
N VAL A 184 -33.24 4.25 17.65
CA VAL A 184 -33.26 3.64 16.30
C VAL A 184 -33.12 2.11 16.28
N ASN A 185 -32.52 1.52 17.33
CA ASN A 185 -32.37 0.06 17.49
C ASN A 185 -33.46 -0.57 18.36
N ASN A 186 -34.52 0.17 18.72
CA ASN A 186 -35.58 -0.27 19.66
C ASN A 186 -34.98 -0.81 20.98
N PRO A 187 -34.27 0.03 21.74
CA PRO A 187 -33.60 -0.39 22.95
C PRO A 187 -34.64 -0.77 24.05
N ALA A 188 -34.25 -1.72 24.92
CA ALA A 188 -35.01 -2.02 26.13
C ALA A 188 -34.85 -0.93 27.21
N LEU A 189 -33.73 -0.21 27.17
CA LEU A 189 -33.33 0.80 28.16
C LEU A 189 -32.78 2.05 27.47
N ILE A 190 -33.25 3.22 27.85
CA ILE A 190 -32.61 4.51 27.55
C ILE A 190 -31.93 5.05 28.80
N LEU A 191 -30.64 5.38 28.66
CA LEU A 191 -29.86 6.06 29.69
C LEU A 191 -29.62 7.52 29.28
N ALA A 192 -30.15 8.45 30.07
CA ALA A 192 -30.03 9.88 29.83
C ALA A 192 -29.21 10.54 30.93
N ASP A 193 -28.02 11.03 30.58
CA ASP A 193 -27.10 11.72 31.48
C ASP A 193 -27.28 13.22 31.37
N GLU A 194 -27.91 13.84 32.37
CA GLU A 194 -28.21 15.28 32.43
C GLU A 194 -28.71 15.85 31.08
N PRO A 195 -29.79 15.26 30.47
CA PRO A 195 -30.17 15.54 29.10
C PRO A 195 -30.65 16.98 28.86
N THR A 196 -30.84 17.76 29.92
CA THR A 196 -31.30 19.13 29.91
C THR A 196 -30.23 20.14 30.32
N GLY A 197 -29.07 19.68 30.83
CA GLY A 197 -28.07 20.54 31.47
C GLY A 197 -27.45 21.65 30.59
N ASN A 198 -27.58 21.56 29.25
CA ASN A 198 -27.11 22.54 28.28
C ASN A 198 -28.25 23.24 27.52
N LEU A 199 -29.50 23.19 28.04
CA LEU A 199 -30.67 23.71 27.39
C LEU A 199 -31.35 24.79 28.23
N ASP A 200 -32.09 25.69 27.60
CA ASP A 200 -33.01 26.59 28.27
C ASP A 200 -34.23 25.84 28.83
N SER A 201 -34.92 26.42 29.82
CA SER A 201 -36.03 25.80 30.56
C SER A 201 -37.16 25.32 29.65
N ARG A 202 -37.49 26.09 28.58
CA ARG A 202 -38.56 25.72 27.64
C ARG A 202 -38.16 24.50 26.83
N THR A 203 -36.97 24.49 26.26
CA THR A 203 -36.43 23.38 25.46
C THR A 203 -36.22 22.15 26.36
N SER A 204 -35.84 22.33 27.62
CA SER A 204 -35.74 21.26 28.61
C SER A 204 -37.09 20.54 28.81
N ALA A 205 -38.17 21.30 29.00
CA ALA A 205 -39.53 20.74 29.13
C ALA A 205 -39.94 19.95 27.88
N GLU A 206 -39.69 20.50 26.65
CA GLU A 206 -39.97 19.82 25.38
C GLU A 206 -39.27 18.48 25.26
N VAL A 207 -37.98 18.40 25.69
CA VAL A 207 -37.19 17.15 25.66
C VAL A 207 -37.72 16.14 26.69
N MET A 208 -38.08 16.62 27.88
CA MET A 208 -38.65 15.75 28.94
C MET A 208 -40.04 15.19 28.57
N GLU A 209 -40.86 15.98 27.90
CA GLU A 209 -42.15 15.50 27.35
C GLU A 209 -41.93 14.40 26.29
N ILE A 210 -40.89 14.48 25.47
CA ILE A 210 -40.51 13.41 24.54
C ILE A 210 -40.22 12.12 25.32
N PHE A 211 -39.40 12.18 26.38
CA PHE A 211 -39.08 11.02 27.22
C PHE A 211 -40.35 10.43 27.88
N GLN A 212 -41.22 11.25 28.44
CA GLN A 212 -42.49 10.79 29.01
C GLN A 212 -43.39 10.12 27.97
N ARG A 213 -43.53 10.71 26.81
CA ARG A 213 -44.27 10.13 25.68
C ARG A 213 -43.69 8.77 25.25
N LEU A 214 -42.36 8.65 25.11
CA LEU A 214 -41.71 7.40 24.76
C LEU A 214 -41.91 6.33 25.82
N ASN A 215 -41.84 6.67 27.09
CA ASN A 215 -42.11 5.74 28.19
C ASN A 215 -43.57 5.27 28.17
N ARG A 216 -44.55 6.22 28.08
CA ARG A 216 -45.99 5.91 28.12
C ARG A 216 -46.47 5.14 26.89
N GLU A 217 -46.08 5.60 25.67
CA GLU A 217 -46.61 5.03 24.42
C GLU A 217 -45.86 3.78 23.98
N ARG A 218 -44.55 3.69 24.21
CA ARG A 218 -43.74 2.57 23.76
C ARG A 218 -43.28 1.60 24.86
N GLY A 219 -43.56 1.92 26.13
CA GLY A 219 -43.13 1.10 27.26
C GLY A 219 -41.64 1.00 27.48
N ILE A 220 -40.85 1.94 26.94
CA ILE A 220 -39.37 1.94 27.03
C ILE A 220 -38.99 2.28 28.46
N THR A 221 -38.09 1.50 29.07
CA THR A 221 -37.49 1.82 30.37
C THR A 221 -36.53 2.98 30.23
N ILE A 222 -36.63 3.98 31.11
CA ILE A 222 -35.82 5.17 31.08
C ILE A 222 -35.12 5.36 32.45
N VAL A 223 -33.81 5.49 32.43
CA VAL A 223 -33.01 5.88 33.59
C VAL A 223 -32.40 7.25 33.31
N LEU A 224 -32.85 8.22 34.04
CA LEU A 224 -32.41 9.62 33.95
C LEU A 224 -31.45 9.93 35.10
N VAL A 225 -30.28 10.48 34.79
CA VAL A 225 -29.40 11.05 35.80
C VAL A 225 -29.53 12.55 35.77
N THR A 226 -29.81 13.15 36.94
CA THR A 226 -29.94 14.62 37.10
C THR A 226 -29.56 15.07 38.49
N HIS A 227 -29.16 16.32 38.63
CA HIS A 227 -29.05 17.01 39.92
C HIS A 227 -30.17 18.00 40.13
N GLU A 228 -31.07 18.21 39.15
CA GLU A 228 -32.17 19.16 39.18
C GLU A 228 -33.43 18.44 39.66
N GLN A 229 -34.09 18.98 40.72
CA GLN A 229 -35.34 18.41 41.27
C GLN A 229 -36.51 18.51 40.28
N ASP A 230 -36.63 19.64 39.60
CA ASP A 230 -37.71 19.89 38.64
C ASP A 230 -37.72 18.87 37.48
N ILE A 231 -36.51 18.46 37.02
CA ILE A 231 -36.36 17.46 35.99
C ILE A 231 -36.65 16.05 36.49
N ALA A 232 -36.35 15.78 37.79
CA ALA A 232 -36.68 14.49 38.39
C ALA A 232 -38.18 14.25 38.50
N HIS A 233 -39.03 15.30 38.64
CA HIS A 233 -40.48 15.19 38.69
C HIS A 233 -41.15 14.63 37.43
N TYR A 234 -40.41 14.61 36.29
CA TYR A 234 -40.88 13.92 35.07
C TYR A 234 -40.83 12.36 35.17
N ALA A 235 -40.01 11.84 36.13
CA ALA A 235 -39.90 10.41 36.38
C ALA A 235 -40.99 9.90 37.36
N GLN A 236 -41.18 8.58 37.40
CA GLN A 236 -42.13 7.90 38.30
C GLN A 236 -41.50 7.57 39.63
N ARG A 237 -40.17 7.41 39.70
CA ARG A 237 -39.40 6.99 40.87
C ARG A 237 -38.10 7.76 40.95
N ALA A 238 -37.72 8.13 42.14
CA ALA A 238 -36.45 8.82 42.40
C ALA A 238 -35.55 8.02 43.33
N VAL A 239 -34.30 7.83 42.92
CA VAL A 239 -33.23 7.17 43.69
C VAL A 239 -32.16 8.16 43.99
N VAL A 240 -31.94 8.49 45.26
CA VAL A 240 -31.02 9.53 45.73
C VAL A 240 -29.68 8.91 46.18
N PHE A 241 -28.62 9.26 45.46
CA PHE A 241 -27.24 8.85 45.75
C PHE A 241 -26.52 9.88 46.67
N LYS A 242 -25.77 9.36 47.63
CA LYS A 242 -24.83 10.14 48.45
C LYS A 242 -23.64 9.27 48.84
N ASP A 243 -22.44 9.76 48.62
CA ASP A 243 -21.15 9.12 49.00
C ASP A 243 -21.00 7.65 48.51
N GLY A 244 -21.50 7.38 47.30
CA GLY A 244 -21.42 6.05 46.65
C GLY A 244 -22.46 5.03 47.14
N GLU A 245 -23.48 5.48 47.86
CA GLU A 245 -24.58 4.63 48.37
C GLU A 245 -25.96 5.18 48.02
N ILE A 246 -27.01 4.34 47.97
CA ILE A 246 -28.39 4.78 47.87
C ILE A 246 -28.86 5.19 49.26
N LYS A 247 -29.31 6.45 49.43
CA LYS A 247 -29.83 6.96 50.70
C LYS A 247 -31.36 7.02 50.76
N LYS A 248 -32.00 7.24 49.62
CA LYS A 248 -33.45 7.24 49.49
C LYS A 248 -33.85 6.64 48.18
N ASP A 249 -34.96 5.92 48.18
CA ASP A 249 -35.65 5.31 47.02
C ASP A 249 -37.13 5.46 47.25
N TYR A 250 -37.81 6.27 46.43
CA TYR A 250 -39.23 6.58 46.63
C TYR A 250 -39.93 6.84 45.31
N GLN A 251 -41.25 6.53 45.30
CA GLN A 251 -42.17 6.84 44.19
C GLN A 251 -42.53 8.33 44.25
N ILE A 252 -42.54 9.00 43.09
CA ILE A 252 -42.99 10.38 42.94
C ILE A 252 -44.48 10.28 42.65
N ASP A 253 -45.30 10.71 43.66
CA ASP A 253 -46.77 10.70 43.56
C ASP A 253 -47.23 11.72 42.50
N GLU A 254 -47.77 11.24 41.37
CA GLU A 254 -48.69 11.99 40.50
C GLU A 254 -49.67 11.05 39.81
N GLN A 255 -50.98 11.39 40.02
CA GLN A 255 -52.14 11.03 39.20
C GLN A 255 -52.02 9.90 38.17
N ARG A 256 -52.25 8.67 38.61
CA ARG A 256 -52.00 7.43 37.84
C ARG A 256 -53.25 6.81 37.19
N ASP A 257 -54.43 7.46 37.17
CA ASP A 257 -55.68 6.81 36.79
C ASP A 257 -55.94 6.69 35.27
N ALA A 258 -55.10 7.26 34.38
CA ALA A 258 -55.39 7.23 32.95
C ALA A 258 -54.45 6.28 32.10
N ALA A 259 -53.40 5.73 32.68
CA ALA A 259 -52.36 5.00 31.91
C ALA A 259 -52.54 3.47 31.86
N GLU A 260 -53.40 2.92 32.71
CA GLU A 260 -53.55 1.47 32.84
C GLU A 260 -54.48 0.86 31.78
N GLU A 261 -55.42 1.63 31.22
CA GLU A 261 -56.30 1.18 30.14
C GLU A 261 -55.65 1.07 28.75
N LEU A 262 -54.61 1.82 28.46
CA LEU A 262 -53.92 1.82 27.17
C LEU A 262 -52.87 0.69 27.01
N ARG A 263 -52.41 0.07 28.08
CA ARG A 263 -51.43 -1.03 28.04
C ARG A 263 -51.98 -2.35 27.49
N LYS A 264 -53.29 -2.52 27.40
CA LYS A 264 -53.94 -3.77 26.95
C LYS A 264 -54.05 -3.91 25.43
N SER A 265 -53.64 -2.92 24.63
CA SER A 265 -53.81 -2.92 23.17
C SER A 265 -52.55 -2.94 22.33
N SER A 266 -51.36 -2.89 22.91
CA SER A 266 -50.13 -2.96 22.12
C SER A 266 -49.67 -4.40 21.94
N GLY A 267 -49.93 -4.93 20.75
CA GLY A 267 -49.54 -6.26 20.32
C GLY A 267 -48.02 -6.47 20.36
N GLN A 268 -47.69 -7.70 20.70
CA GLN A 268 -46.32 -8.24 20.70
C GLN A 268 -45.57 -7.89 19.38
N VAL A 269 -44.59 -7.05 19.46
CA VAL A 269 -43.62 -6.87 18.38
C VAL A 269 -42.65 -8.03 18.42
N GLU A 270 -42.75 -8.94 17.46
CA GLU A 270 -41.81 -10.03 17.25
C GLU A 270 -40.39 -9.53 17.24
N GLN A 271 -39.59 -9.83 18.24
CA GLN A 271 -38.16 -9.68 18.27
C GLN A 271 -37.55 -10.67 17.26
N ARG A 272 -37.42 -10.24 16.00
CA ARG A 272 -36.51 -10.91 15.06
C ARG A 272 -35.08 -10.74 15.56
N ARG A 273 -34.50 -11.81 16.09
CA ARG A 273 -33.07 -11.94 16.37
C ARG A 273 -32.30 -11.69 15.05
N ALA A 274 -31.85 -10.48 14.86
CA ALA A 274 -30.93 -10.16 13.78
C ALA A 274 -29.59 -10.85 14.07
N GLY A 275 -29.26 -11.88 13.32
CA GLY A 275 -27.97 -12.54 13.39
C GLY A 275 -26.86 -11.52 13.13
N LEU A 276 -25.82 -11.59 13.93
CA LEU A 276 -24.59 -10.79 13.84
C LEU A 276 -24.01 -10.83 12.42
N ARG A 277 -24.32 -9.80 11.60
CA ARG A 277 -23.68 -9.61 10.30
C ARG A 277 -22.48 -8.68 10.48
N THR A 278 -21.30 -9.18 10.11
CA THR A 278 -20.08 -8.39 10.03
C THR A 278 -20.27 -7.22 9.06
N MET A 279 -19.70 -6.06 9.41
CA MET A 279 -19.72 -4.87 8.55
C MET A 279 -19.25 -5.20 7.12
N ASN A 280 -20.04 -4.84 6.10
CA ASN A 280 -19.69 -5.06 4.70
C ASN A 280 -18.46 -4.24 4.30
N LEU A 281 -17.43 -4.91 3.72
CA LEU A 281 -16.17 -4.32 3.27
C LEU A 281 -16.38 -3.09 2.37
N THR A 282 -17.38 -3.14 1.48
CA THR A 282 -17.72 -2.04 0.56
C THR A 282 -18.13 -0.77 1.29
N MET A 283 -18.77 -0.91 2.46
CA MET A 283 -19.18 0.23 3.26
C MET A 283 -18.00 0.88 3.98
N ILE A 284 -17.07 0.09 4.51
CA ILE A 284 -15.86 0.58 5.16
C ILE A 284 -15.01 1.36 4.14
N ILE A 285 -14.85 0.84 2.92
CA ILE A 285 -14.12 1.51 1.82
C ILE A 285 -14.77 2.87 1.49
N ARG A 286 -16.10 2.94 1.41
CA ARG A 286 -16.81 4.21 1.12
C ARG A 286 -16.60 5.24 2.21
N VAL A 287 -16.63 4.83 3.48
CA VAL A 287 -16.38 5.71 4.64
C VAL A 287 -14.93 6.20 4.63
N ALA A 288 -13.95 5.30 4.36
CA ALA A 288 -12.54 5.65 4.25
C ALA A 288 -12.29 6.66 3.11
N PHE A 289 -12.90 6.44 1.94
CA PHE A 289 -12.76 7.34 0.79
C PHE A 289 -13.35 8.74 1.07
N ARG A 290 -14.51 8.82 1.73
CA ARG A 290 -15.09 10.12 2.16
C ARG A 290 -14.18 10.83 3.18
N ALA A 291 -13.55 10.10 4.10
CA ALA A 291 -12.63 10.67 5.07
C ALA A 291 -11.40 11.33 4.39
N LEU A 292 -10.88 10.70 3.32
CA LEU A 292 -9.77 11.21 2.52
C LEU A 292 -10.12 12.53 1.81
N LEU A 293 -11.30 12.59 1.18
CA LEU A 293 -11.73 13.78 0.44
C LEU A 293 -11.95 14.99 1.36
N ARG A 294 -12.14 14.78 2.66
CA ARG A 294 -12.39 15.87 3.63
C ARG A 294 -11.12 16.58 4.12
N ASN A 295 -9.95 15.90 4.14
CA ASN A 295 -8.67 16.47 4.58
C ASN A 295 -7.62 16.40 3.45
N LYS A 296 -7.88 17.07 2.32
CA LYS A 296 -7.11 16.98 1.07
C LYS A 296 -5.61 17.26 1.24
N VAL A 297 -5.24 18.29 1.98
CA VAL A 297 -3.81 18.67 2.17
C VAL A 297 -3.06 17.58 2.95
N ARG A 298 -3.67 17.05 4.03
CA ARG A 298 -3.04 16.00 4.83
C ARG A 298 -2.91 14.70 4.02
N ALA A 299 -3.96 14.30 3.30
CA ALA A 299 -3.94 13.13 2.44
C ALA A 299 -2.88 13.28 1.34
N ALA A 300 -2.77 14.46 0.70
CA ALA A 300 -1.76 14.73 -0.32
C ALA A 300 -0.32 14.64 0.24
N LEU A 301 -0.05 15.23 1.41
CA LEU A 301 1.26 15.17 2.06
C LEU A 301 1.63 13.74 2.47
N THR A 302 0.66 12.96 2.94
CA THR A 302 0.88 11.54 3.30
C THR A 302 1.18 10.69 2.08
N MET A 303 0.42 10.89 1.01
CA MET A 303 0.62 10.17 -0.26
C MET A 303 1.92 10.55 -0.94
N LEU A 304 2.42 11.80 -0.75
CA LEU A 304 3.62 12.30 -1.42
C LEU A 304 4.85 11.41 -1.17
N GLY A 305 5.06 10.95 0.06
CA GLY A 305 6.15 10.04 0.40
C GLY A 305 6.06 8.70 -0.36
N ILE A 306 4.85 8.15 -0.50
CA ILE A 306 4.61 6.91 -1.26
C ILE A 306 4.76 7.16 -2.75
N ILE A 307 4.21 8.27 -3.27
CA ILE A 307 4.31 8.66 -4.68
C ILE A 307 5.78 8.73 -5.09
N ILE A 308 6.60 9.47 -4.33
CA ILE A 308 8.04 9.60 -4.60
C ILE A 308 8.73 8.23 -4.50
N GLY A 309 8.47 7.46 -3.44
CA GLY A 309 9.09 6.15 -3.24
C GLY A 309 8.78 5.18 -4.38
N VAL A 310 7.51 5.03 -4.74
CA VAL A 310 7.07 4.14 -5.82
C VAL A 310 7.57 4.60 -7.18
N SER A 311 7.50 5.91 -7.48
CA SER A 311 7.99 6.44 -8.76
C SER A 311 9.50 6.26 -8.90
N ALA A 312 10.27 6.44 -7.83
CA ALA A 312 11.69 6.18 -7.81
C ALA A 312 12.03 4.70 -8.06
N VAL A 313 11.31 3.76 -7.40
CA VAL A 313 11.48 2.32 -7.65
C VAL A 313 11.30 1.99 -9.13
N ILE A 314 10.19 2.43 -9.73
CA ILE A 314 9.86 2.13 -11.12
C ILE A 314 10.91 2.73 -12.07
N ALA A 315 11.27 4.01 -11.87
CA ALA A 315 12.26 4.67 -12.71
C ALA A 315 13.65 4.00 -12.61
N MET A 316 14.11 3.68 -11.40
CA MET A 316 15.42 3.04 -11.17
C MET A 316 15.49 1.63 -11.75
N VAL A 317 14.45 0.80 -11.55
CA VAL A 317 14.38 -0.55 -12.13
C VAL A 317 14.31 -0.46 -13.67
N SER A 318 13.57 0.51 -14.21
CA SER A 318 13.46 0.71 -15.67
C SER A 318 14.81 1.11 -16.29
N ILE A 319 15.60 1.97 -15.63
CA ILE A 319 16.96 2.35 -16.07
C ILE A 319 17.87 1.12 -16.01
N GLY A 320 17.87 0.38 -14.91
CA GLY A 320 18.72 -0.82 -14.75
C GLY A 320 18.44 -1.88 -15.81
N GLN A 321 17.16 -2.17 -16.07
CA GLN A 321 16.77 -3.13 -17.13
C GLN A 321 17.07 -2.60 -18.53
N GLY A 322 16.89 -1.31 -18.78
CA GLY A 322 17.23 -0.69 -20.05
C GLY A 322 18.73 -0.74 -20.34
N ALA A 323 19.55 -0.47 -19.34
CA ALA A 323 21.01 -0.57 -19.44
C ALA A 323 21.45 -2.02 -19.73
N SER A 324 20.92 -2.99 -18.97
CA SER A 324 21.22 -4.41 -19.19
C SER A 324 20.81 -4.88 -20.59
N ALA A 325 19.62 -4.51 -21.06
CA ALA A 325 19.14 -4.87 -22.39
C ALA A 325 20.01 -4.22 -23.51
N SER A 326 20.48 -2.99 -23.30
CA SER A 326 21.36 -2.31 -24.24
C SER A 326 22.73 -3.02 -24.35
N VAL A 327 23.32 -3.40 -23.21
CA VAL A 327 24.56 -4.18 -23.18
C VAL A 327 24.36 -5.53 -23.89
N GLN A 328 23.27 -6.22 -23.59
CA GLN A 328 22.98 -7.51 -24.20
C GLN A 328 22.78 -7.40 -25.72
N ALA A 329 22.09 -6.36 -26.20
CA ALA A 329 21.94 -6.10 -27.64
C ALA A 329 23.28 -5.84 -28.33
N GLN A 330 24.19 -5.09 -27.67
CA GLN A 330 25.55 -4.86 -28.20
C GLN A 330 26.35 -6.15 -28.30
N ILE A 331 26.30 -6.99 -27.28
CA ILE A 331 27.01 -8.29 -27.29
C ILE A 331 26.46 -9.18 -28.38
N GLN A 332 25.13 -9.24 -28.56
CA GLN A 332 24.52 -9.99 -29.66
C GLN A 332 24.96 -9.46 -31.03
N SER A 333 25.16 -8.15 -31.18
CA SER A 333 25.62 -7.56 -32.44
C SER A 333 27.09 -7.87 -32.77
N ILE A 334 27.90 -8.21 -31.76
CA ILE A 334 29.32 -8.58 -31.92
C ILE A 334 29.45 -10.08 -32.19
N GLY A 335 28.56 -10.92 -31.70
CA GLY A 335 28.56 -12.38 -31.71
C GLY A 335 28.80 -12.97 -30.32
N THR A 336 27.91 -13.83 -29.88
CA THR A 336 27.89 -14.42 -28.52
C THR A 336 28.93 -15.52 -28.31
N ASN A 337 29.49 -16.08 -29.39
CA ASN A 337 30.42 -17.20 -29.37
C ASN A 337 31.85 -16.76 -29.84
N LEU A 338 32.20 -15.48 -29.66
CA LEU A 338 33.41 -14.90 -30.18
C LEU A 338 34.52 -14.84 -29.14
N LEU A 339 35.70 -15.30 -29.52
CA LEU A 339 36.95 -15.18 -28.78
C LEU A 339 37.90 -14.26 -29.54
N PHE A 340 38.66 -13.44 -28.80
CA PHE A 340 39.70 -12.59 -29.32
C PHE A 340 41.05 -13.13 -28.88
N VAL A 341 41.90 -13.48 -29.84
CA VAL A 341 43.27 -13.86 -29.57
C VAL A 341 44.17 -12.72 -30.03
N SER A 342 44.89 -12.12 -29.11
CA SER A 342 45.80 -11.00 -29.41
C SER A 342 47.22 -11.30 -28.95
N ALA A 343 48.21 -10.79 -29.70
CA ALA A 343 49.60 -10.84 -29.27
C ALA A 343 49.81 -9.93 -28.04
N GLY A 344 50.67 -10.35 -27.13
CA GLY A 344 51.05 -9.61 -25.93
C GLY A 344 50.48 -10.18 -24.64
N ALA A 345 51.22 -10.11 -23.56
CA ALA A 345 50.86 -10.62 -22.24
C ALA A 345 49.74 -9.81 -21.59
N GLN A 346 48.87 -10.49 -20.85
CA GLN A 346 47.88 -9.85 -19.97
C GLN A 346 48.57 -9.26 -18.72
N ASN A 347 48.23 -8.02 -18.35
CA ASN A 347 48.73 -7.41 -17.12
C ASN A 347 48.20 -8.16 -15.89
N VAL A 348 49.01 -8.94 -15.23
CA VAL A 348 48.71 -9.52 -13.91
C VAL A 348 49.49 -8.72 -12.87
N GLY A 349 48.81 -8.01 -11.96
CA GLY A 349 49.41 -7.35 -10.81
C GLY A 349 49.96 -5.92 -11.03
N GLY A 350 49.44 -5.16 -12.01
CA GLY A 350 49.70 -3.72 -12.13
C GLY A 350 51.06 -3.33 -12.72
N VAL A 351 51.91 -4.25 -13.10
CA VAL A 351 53.14 -4.00 -13.83
C VAL A 351 52.92 -4.29 -15.30
N ARG A 352 52.92 -3.26 -16.13
CA ARG A 352 52.98 -3.39 -17.59
C ARG A 352 54.34 -3.95 -17.97
N THR A 353 54.45 -5.27 -18.12
CA THR A 353 55.60 -5.85 -18.82
C THR A 353 55.38 -5.63 -20.31
N GLY A 354 55.97 -4.58 -20.81
CA GLY A 354 56.30 -4.38 -22.23
C GLY A 354 55.15 -4.42 -23.23
N THR A 355 54.21 -3.46 -23.14
CA THR A 355 53.55 -2.96 -24.36
C THR A 355 54.20 -1.66 -24.75
N GLY A 356 55.47 -1.73 -24.93
CA GLY A 356 56.17 -0.77 -25.76
C GLY A 356 56.01 -1.21 -27.23
N ASP A 357 56.02 -0.24 -28.08
CA ASP A 357 56.05 -0.31 -29.54
C ASP A 357 57.26 -1.09 -30.11
N THR A 358 57.86 -1.97 -29.29
CA THR A 358 58.99 -2.83 -29.59
C THR A 358 58.61 -4.29 -29.44
N GLY A 359 57.73 -4.76 -30.26
CA GLY A 359 57.85 -5.93 -31.04
C GLY A 359 58.02 -7.29 -30.43
N THR A 360 57.05 -7.87 -29.73
CA THR A 360 56.82 -9.31 -29.87
C THR A 360 55.36 -9.54 -30.29
N ASN A 361 55.05 -9.19 -31.53
CA ASN A 361 53.89 -9.79 -32.16
C ASN A 361 54.23 -11.25 -32.45
N THR A 362 53.99 -12.11 -31.47
CA THR A 362 54.34 -13.54 -31.52
C THR A 362 53.30 -14.34 -32.31
N LEU A 363 52.10 -13.80 -32.49
CA LEU A 363 51.03 -14.49 -33.20
C LEU A 363 51.29 -14.53 -34.73
N THR A 364 51.29 -15.74 -35.27
CA THR A 364 51.56 -16.02 -36.70
C THR A 364 50.30 -16.56 -37.39
N ILE A 365 50.35 -16.64 -38.75
CA ILE A 365 49.25 -17.24 -39.53
C ILE A 365 49.19 -18.75 -39.26
N GLU A 366 50.36 -19.38 -39.13
CA GLU A 366 50.53 -20.80 -38.83
C GLU A 366 49.88 -21.18 -37.49
N ASP A 367 49.84 -20.29 -36.52
CA ASP A 367 49.12 -20.49 -35.24
C ASP A 367 47.59 -20.50 -35.43
N LEU A 368 47.09 -19.62 -36.29
CA LEU A 368 45.67 -19.57 -36.57
C LEU A 368 45.20 -20.79 -37.39
N GLU A 369 46.00 -21.27 -38.32
CA GLU A 369 45.76 -22.50 -39.05
C GLU A 369 45.77 -23.73 -38.12
N ALA A 370 46.68 -23.77 -37.15
CA ALA A 370 46.73 -24.78 -36.12
C ALA A 370 45.46 -24.71 -35.21
N ILE A 371 45.05 -23.54 -34.77
CA ILE A 371 43.79 -23.37 -34.01
C ILE A 371 42.61 -23.90 -34.76
N LYS A 372 42.50 -23.59 -36.08
CA LYS A 372 41.41 -24.05 -36.91
C LYS A 372 41.39 -25.57 -37.09
N ARG A 373 42.58 -26.21 -37.19
CA ARG A 373 42.75 -27.63 -37.45
C ARG A 373 42.67 -28.51 -36.21
N GLU A 374 43.24 -28.02 -35.09
CA GLU A 374 43.54 -28.85 -33.91
C GLU A 374 42.59 -28.57 -32.73
N VAL A 375 41.80 -27.48 -32.77
CA VAL A 375 40.85 -27.15 -31.70
C VAL A 375 39.39 -27.50 -32.13
N PRO A 376 38.84 -28.64 -31.69
CA PRO A 376 37.50 -29.10 -32.10
C PRO A 376 36.36 -28.16 -31.73
N SER A 377 36.57 -27.35 -30.68
CA SER A 377 35.56 -26.41 -30.18
C SER A 377 35.51 -25.11 -30.99
N VAL A 378 36.37 -24.94 -32.01
CA VAL A 378 36.44 -23.77 -32.88
C VAL A 378 35.75 -24.09 -34.23
N SER A 379 34.88 -23.19 -34.68
CA SER A 379 34.20 -23.28 -35.97
C SER A 379 34.92 -22.50 -37.06
N MET A 380 35.28 -21.23 -36.79
CA MET A 380 35.89 -20.36 -37.79
C MET A 380 36.98 -19.49 -37.13
N VAL A 381 37.98 -19.12 -37.91
CA VAL A 381 39.09 -18.25 -37.47
C VAL A 381 39.36 -17.24 -38.56
N THR A 382 39.51 -15.94 -38.18
CA THR A 382 39.95 -14.90 -39.11
C THR A 382 41.10 -14.09 -38.52
N PRO A 383 42.23 -13.97 -39.23
CA PRO A 383 43.27 -13.03 -38.87
C PRO A 383 42.76 -11.59 -39.03
N THR A 384 43.27 -10.70 -38.22
CA THR A 384 42.96 -9.28 -38.33
C THR A 384 44.20 -8.43 -38.20
N VAL A 385 44.37 -7.56 -39.16
CA VAL A 385 45.47 -6.60 -39.21
C VAL A 385 44.93 -5.21 -39.50
N ASN A 386 45.17 -4.27 -38.61
CA ASN A 386 44.63 -2.90 -38.73
C ASN A 386 45.70 -1.94 -39.18
N SER A 387 45.36 -1.05 -40.11
CA SER A 387 46.21 0.06 -40.54
C SER A 387 45.34 1.26 -40.83
N ARG A 388 45.63 2.40 -40.20
CA ARG A 388 44.92 3.65 -40.50
C ARG A 388 45.55 4.27 -41.76
N GLN A 389 44.75 4.49 -42.78
CA GLN A 389 45.16 4.94 -44.09
C GLN A 389 44.25 6.02 -44.65
N GLN A 390 44.81 6.89 -45.48
CA GLN A 390 44.03 7.80 -46.28
C GLN A 390 43.55 7.11 -47.56
N LEU A 391 42.24 7.10 -47.74
CA LEU A 391 41.59 6.65 -48.96
C LEU A 391 41.38 7.87 -49.88
N VAL A 392 41.68 7.74 -51.16
CA VAL A 392 41.53 8.80 -52.15
C VAL A 392 40.75 8.29 -53.36
N SER A 393 39.70 9.00 -53.74
CA SER A 393 38.91 8.73 -54.95
C SER A 393 38.63 10.05 -55.65
N GLY A 394 39.16 10.21 -56.87
CA GLY A 394 39.09 11.49 -57.57
C GLY A 394 39.71 12.64 -56.78
N ASN A 395 38.91 13.65 -56.46
CA ASN A 395 39.30 14.81 -55.65
C ASN A 395 38.92 14.68 -54.15
N ALA A 396 38.23 13.63 -53.77
CA ALA A 396 37.83 13.35 -52.38
C ALA A 396 38.87 12.49 -51.66
N ASN A 397 39.07 12.76 -50.39
CA ASN A 397 39.92 11.94 -49.53
C ASN A 397 39.28 11.74 -48.18
N TRP A 398 39.53 10.57 -47.56
CA TRP A 398 39.01 10.21 -46.26
C TRP A 398 40.00 9.39 -45.46
N ASN A 399 40.24 9.73 -44.21
CA ASN A 399 41.16 9.01 -43.33
C ASN A 399 40.41 8.01 -42.49
N THR A 400 40.58 6.72 -42.74
CA THR A 400 39.85 5.66 -42.08
C THR A 400 40.72 4.44 -41.72
N SER A 401 40.18 3.49 -40.99
CA SER A 401 40.84 2.22 -40.68
C SER A 401 40.65 1.24 -41.83
N VAL A 402 41.76 0.76 -42.38
CA VAL A 402 41.78 -0.37 -43.33
C VAL A 402 42.10 -1.64 -42.55
N GLN A 403 41.13 -2.54 -42.47
CA GLN A 403 41.26 -3.78 -41.75
C GLN A 403 41.47 -4.94 -42.72
N GLY A 404 42.59 -5.63 -42.59
CA GLY A 404 42.89 -6.86 -43.32
C GLY A 404 42.24 -8.05 -42.63
N VAL A 405 41.35 -8.79 -43.31
CA VAL A 405 40.59 -9.91 -42.73
C VAL A 405 40.53 -11.09 -43.76
N SER A 406 40.05 -12.25 -43.34
CA SER A 406 39.72 -13.36 -44.25
C SER A 406 38.30 -13.22 -44.84
N GLU A 407 37.97 -14.07 -45.80
CA GLU A 407 36.67 -14.17 -46.42
C GLU A 407 35.54 -14.58 -45.46
N GLN A 408 35.90 -15.18 -44.30
CA GLN A 408 34.94 -15.65 -43.26
C GLN A 408 34.54 -14.54 -42.30
N TYR A 409 35.10 -13.34 -42.42
CA TYR A 409 34.86 -12.23 -41.49
C TYR A 409 33.40 -11.80 -41.38
N PRO A 410 32.60 -11.72 -42.51
CA PRO A 410 31.19 -11.37 -42.41
C PRO A 410 30.40 -12.35 -41.58
N ASP A 411 30.65 -13.65 -41.69
CA ASP A 411 29.95 -14.73 -40.97
C ASP A 411 30.31 -14.70 -39.45
N ILE A 412 31.61 -14.55 -39.16
CA ILE A 412 32.11 -14.48 -37.78
C ILE A 412 31.54 -13.25 -37.05
N ARG A 413 31.44 -12.09 -37.72
CA ARG A 413 30.98 -10.82 -37.17
C ARG A 413 29.48 -10.58 -37.38
N LYS A 414 28.77 -11.51 -38.05
CA LYS A 414 27.35 -11.38 -38.41
C LYS A 414 27.07 -10.02 -39.09
N TRP A 415 27.98 -9.63 -39.99
CA TRP A 415 27.91 -8.35 -40.68
C TRP A 415 27.82 -8.55 -42.19
N MET A 416 26.59 -8.45 -42.72
CA MET A 416 26.31 -8.73 -44.11
C MET A 416 26.78 -7.63 -45.08
N VAL A 417 27.07 -8.00 -46.31
CA VAL A 417 27.29 -7.06 -47.40
C VAL A 417 25.93 -6.57 -47.92
N GLN A 418 25.76 -5.28 -48.08
CA GLN A 418 24.54 -4.63 -48.55
C GLN A 418 24.50 -4.55 -50.08
N SER A 419 25.62 -4.29 -50.75
CA SER A 419 25.73 -4.15 -52.20
C SER A 419 27.02 -4.76 -52.66
N GLY A 420 27.03 -5.46 -53.80
CA GLY A 420 28.19 -6.20 -54.30
C GLY A 420 28.40 -7.52 -53.55
N GLU A 421 29.66 -7.94 -53.48
CA GLU A 421 30.06 -9.18 -52.81
C GLU A 421 31.29 -8.94 -51.93
N PHE A 422 31.47 -9.83 -50.92
CA PHE A 422 32.73 -9.84 -50.17
C PHE A 422 33.82 -10.53 -50.99
N PHE A 423 35.11 -10.25 -50.71
CA PHE A 423 36.20 -10.91 -51.44
C PHE A 423 36.28 -12.41 -51.09
N THR A 424 36.82 -13.18 -52.03
CA THR A 424 36.86 -14.65 -51.95
C THR A 424 38.19 -15.15 -51.36
N GLU A 425 38.28 -16.43 -51.03
CA GLU A 425 39.52 -17.08 -50.61
C GLU A 425 40.61 -16.95 -51.69
N ALA A 426 40.23 -17.00 -52.96
CA ALA A 426 41.17 -16.79 -54.07
C ALA A 426 41.80 -15.37 -54.04
N ASP A 427 41.02 -14.35 -53.69
CA ASP A 427 41.50 -12.98 -53.54
C ASP A 427 42.45 -12.86 -52.32
N VAL A 428 42.15 -13.62 -51.24
CA VAL A 428 43.03 -13.67 -50.06
C VAL A 428 44.37 -14.34 -50.41
N ARG A 429 44.33 -15.49 -51.10
CA ARG A 429 45.56 -16.22 -51.51
C ARG A 429 46.43 -15.45 -52.49
N SER A 430 45.84 -14.76 -53.46
CA SER A 430 46.56 -13.96 -54.46
C SER A 430 46.99 -12.57 -53.98
N ALA A 431 46.64 -12.18 -52.76
CA ALA A 431 46.78 -10.84 -52.24
C ALA A 431 46.23 -9.79 -53.23
N ALA A 432 44.98 -10.04 -53.69
CA ALA A 432 44.29 -9.18 -54.65
C ALA A 432 44.05 -7.76 -54.07
N ARG A 433 44.07 -6.75 -54.94
CA ARG A 433 43.78 -5.36 -54.56
C ARG A 433 42.31 -5.08 -54.66
N VAL A 434 41.55 -5.76 -53.83
CA VAL A 434 40.09 -5.59 -53.67
C VAL A 434 39.81 -5.02 -52.29
N ILE A 435 38.72 -4.22 -52.18
CA ILE A 435 38.32 -3.57 -50.92
C ILE A 435 36.82 -3.56 -50.83
N VAL A 436 36.29 -3.83 -49.61
CA VAL A 436 34.90 -3.65 -49.23
C VAL A 436 34.84 -2.50 -48.27
N VAL A 437 33.94 -1.55 -48.48
CA VAL A 437 33.88 -0.30 -47.69
C VAL A 437 32.63 -0.26 -46.83
N GLY A 438 32.72 0.35 -45.65
CA GLY A 438 31.56 0.67 -44.83
C GLY A 438 30.79 1.86 -45.40
N GLN A 439 29.54 2.00 -44.97
CA GLN A 439 28.61 3.00 -45.52
C GLN A 439 29.13 4.44 -45.40
N THR A 440 29.71 4.81 -44.26
CA THR A 440 30.24 6.17 -44.01
C THR A 440 31.36 6.55 -45.00
N ILE A 441 32.21 5.59 -45.37
CA ILE A 441 33.25 5.83 -46.41
C ILE A 441 32.58 6.08 -47.74
N GLY A 442 31.56 5.29 -48.09
CA GLY A 442 30.80 5.46 -49.31
C GLY A 442 30.15 6.84 -49.42
N ASP A 443 29.48 7.28 -48.39
CA ASP A 443 28.83 8.57 -48.35
C ASP A 443 29.78 9.77 -48.48
N ASN A 444 31.01 9.65 -47.88
CA ASN A 444 31.99 10.72 -47.89
C ASN A 444 32.91 10.75 -49.14
N LEU A 445 33.24 9.61 -49.72
CA LEU A 445 34.17 9.53 -50.86
C LEU A 445 33.47 9.57 -52.21
N PHE A 446 32.22 9.13 -52.31
CA PHE A 446 31.56 8.89 -53.60
C PHE A 446 30.24 9.66 -53.80
N ALA A 447 29.82 10.46 -52.80
CA ALA A 447 28.68 11.40 -52.92
C ALA A 447 27.41 10.81 -53.61
N GLY A 448 27.04 9.57 -53.31
CA GLY A 448 25.80 8.90 -53.82
C GLY A 448 25.95 8.21 -55.19
N MET A 449 27.16 8.06 -55.75
CA MET A 449 27.41 7.23 -56.92
C MET A 449 27.45 5.73 -56.53
N ASP A 450 27.23 4.86 -57.51
CA ASP A 450 27.40 3.39 -57.30
C ASP A 450 28.87 3.12 -56.97
N LEU A 451 29.08 2.52 -55.81
CA LEU A 451 30.39 2.26 -55.21
C LEU A 451 31.08 1.02 -55.79
N VAL A 452 30.26 0.00 -56.20
CA VAL A 452 30.80 -1.25 -56.66
C VAL A 452 31.44 -1.11 -58.01
N GLY A 453 32.69 -1.58 -58.16
CA GLY A 453 33.48 -1.47 -59.38
C GLY A 453 34.38 -0.23 -59.44
N GLN A 454 34.19 0.76 -58.58
CA GLN A 454 35.04 1.98 -58.51
C GLN A 454 36.45 1.65 -58.00
N THR A 455 37.40 2.57 -58.30
CA THR A 455 38.77 2.42 -57.82
C THR A 455 39.10 3.48 -56.77
N VAL A 456 39.59 3.00 -55.62
CA VAL A 456 40.07 3.83 -54.51
C VAL A 456 41.57 3.63 -54.34
N ARG A 457 42.32 4.69 -54.14
CA ARG A 457 43.74 4.61 -53.84
C ARG A 457 43.98 4.55 -52.33
N VAL A 458 44.66 3.52 -51.86
CA VAL A 458 45.11 3.34 -50.47
C VAL A 458 46.64 3.31 -50.50
N LYS A 459 47.29 4.22 -49.78
CA LYS A 459 48.77 4.35 -49.79
C LYS A 459 49.33 4.35 -51.21
N ASN A 460 48.73 5.15 -52.10
CA ASN A 460 49.09 5.23 -53.54
C ASN A 460 48.88 3.95 -54.41
N LEU A 461 48.29 2.88 -53.82
CA LEU A 461 47.97 1.67 -54.55
C LEU A 461 46.47 1.67 -54.94
N PRO A 462 46.15 1.33 -56.22
CA PRO A 462 44.72 1.23 -56.60
C PRO A 462 44.09 -0.04 -56.06
N PHE A 463 42.94 0.09 -55.45
CA PHE A 463 42.06 -1.01 -54.99
C PHE A 463 40.71 -0.87 -55.68
N ARG A 464 40.15 -1.99 -56.15
CA ARG A 464 38.82 -2.06 -56.71
C ARG A 464 37.82 -2.29 -55.56
N VAL A 465 36.76 -1.47 -55.44
CA VAL A 465 35.65 -1.66 -54.53
C VAL A 465 34.78 -2.82 -55.07
N VAL A 466 34.64 -3.89 -54.30
CA VAL A 466 33.86 -5.09 -54.67
C VAL A 466 32.54 -5.20 -53.92
N GLY A 467 32.44 -4.50 -52.79
CA GLY A 467 31.19 -4.51 -52.02
C GLY A 467 31.13 -3.36 -51.00
N VAL A 468 29.93 -3.16 -50.46
CA VAL A 468 29.61 -2.21 -49.42
C VAL A 468 28.94 -2.96 -48.28
N MET A 469 29.40 -2.75 -47.04
CA MET A 469 28.82 -3.38 -45.85
C MET A 469 27.47 -2.77 -45.48
N ALA A 470 26.60 -3.56 -44.92
CA ALA A 470 25.36 -3.06 -44.35
C ALA A 470 25.63 -2.11 -43.17
N LYS A 471 24.77 -1.09 -43.02
CA LYS A 471 24.91 -0.10 -41.98
C LYS A 471 24.77 -0.74 -40.60
N LYS A 472 25.72 -0.51 -39.70
CA LYS A 472 25.74 -1.00 -38.32
C LYS A 472 25.58 0.13 -37.30
N GLY A 473 25.90 1.37 -37.68
CA GLY A 473 25.75 2.55 -36.84
C GLY A 473 26.84 2.74 -35.81
N GLN A 474 26.54 3.47 -34.75
CA GLN A 474 27.53 3.78 -33.71
C GLN A 474 27.60 2.69 -32.63
N ASP A 475 28.80 2.48 -32.09
CA ASP A 475 29.00 1.63 -30.91
C ASP A 475 28.58 2.36 -29.62
N ALA A 476 28.65 1.65 -28.48
CA ALA A 476 28.28 2.19 -27.15
C ALA A 476 29.15 3.42 -26.72
N GLN A 477 30.30 3.57 -27.32
CA GLN A 477 31.20 4.69 -27.08
C GLN A 477 30.98 5.85 -28.06
N GLY A 478 29.95 5.76 -28.91
CA GLY A 478 29.61 6.76 -29.90
C GLY A 478 30.54 6.76 -31.13
N ARG A 479 31.37 5.73 -31.29
CA ARG A 479 32.25 5.61 -32.47
C ARG A 479 31.48 4.99 -33.62
N ASP A 480 31.62 5.57 -34.81
CA ASP A 480 31.02 5.06 -36.02
C ASP A 480 31.68 3.74 -36.46
N GLN A 481 30.91 2.63 -36.42
CA GLN A 481 31.38 1.34 -36.88
C GLN A 481 31.43 1.24 -38.41
N ASP A 482 30.69 2.09 -39.11
CA ASP A 482 30.59 2.10 -40.56
C ASP A 482 31.78 2.88 -41.24
N ASP A 483 32.64 3.54 -40.43
CA ASP A 483 33.86 4.20 -40.88
C ASP A 483 35.06 3.23 -40.89
N ILE A 484 34.96 2.19 -41.71
CA ILE A 484 35.98 1.15 -41.84
C ILE A 484 35.98 0.55 -43.25
N ALA A 485 37.16 0.16 -43.74
CA ALA A 485 37.34 -0.57 -45.00
C ALA A 485 37.96 -1.93 -44.75
N PHE A 486 37.53 -2.95 -45.47
CA PHE A 486 38.02 -4.32 -45.38
C PHE A 486 38.75 -4.72 -46.66
N ALA A 487 39.93 -5.33 -46.50
CA ALA A 487 40.72 -5.88 -47.60
C ALA A 487 41.30 -7.24 -47.20
N PRO A 488 41.70 -8.11 -48.12
CA PRO A 488 42.39 -9.36 -47.80
C PRO A 488 43.58 -9.12 -46.87
N TYR A 489 43.68 -9.85 -45.74
CA TYR A 489 44.75 -9.65 -44.75
C TYR A 489 46.14 -9.78 -45.37
N THR A 490 46.31 -10.68 -46.35
CA THR A 490 47.52 -10.88 -47.11
C THR A 490 47.92 -9.63 -47.90
N THR A 491 46.93 -8.90 -48.43
CA THR A 491 47.17 -7.64 -49.18
C THR A 491 47.59 -6.52 -48.20
N VAL A 492 46.91 -6.41 -47.04
CA VAL A 492 47.25 -5.42 -46.04
C VAL A 492 48.66 -5.67 -45.47
N GLN A 493 48.97 -6.92 -45.12
CA GLN A 493 50.28 -7.30 -44.62
C GLN A 493 51.41 -7.00 -45.66
N LYS A 494 51.27 -7.50 -46.87
CA LYS A 494 52.34 -7.43 -47.88
C LYS A 494 52.47 -6.05 -48.52
N LYS A 495 51.34 -5.35 -48.74
CA LYS A 495 51.34 -4.12 -49.57
C LYS A 495 51.13 -2.84 -48.79
N ILE A 496 50.52 -2.89 -47.59
CA ILE A 496 50.24 -1.71 -46.79
C ILE A 496 51.22 -1.62 -45.61
N LEU A 497 51.32 -2.67 -44.76
CA LEU A 497 52.12 -2.68 -43.54
C LEU A 497 53.57 -3.10 -43.77
N GLY A 498 53.80 -4.06 -44.68
CA GLY A 498 55.16 -4.63 -44.91
C GLY A 498 55.57 -5.58 -43.74
N SER A 499 54.66 -6.08 -42.94
CA SER A 499 54.92 -6.96 -41.81
C SER A 499 54.04 -8.20 -41.88
N PRO A 500 54.55 -9.42 -41.69
CA PRO A 500 53.77 -10.65 -41.70
C PRO A 500 53.03 -10.89 -40.37
N ARG A 501 53.22 -10.07 -39.36
CA ARG A 501 52.73 -10.27 -38.00
C ARG A 501 51.23 -9.93 -37.88
N LEU A 502 50.53 -10.67 -37.03
CA LEU A 502 49.13 -10.47 -36.73
C LEU A 502 48.96 -9.69 -35.41
N GLN A 503 47.98 -8.81 -35.38
CA GLN A 503 47.67 -8.05 -34.18
C GLN A 503 46.60 -8.78 -33.34
N ILE A 504 45.55 -9.23 -33.99
CA ILE A 504 44.40 -9.87 -33.37
C ILE A 504 43.87 -10.94 -34.30
N ALA A 505 43.35 -12.02 -33.74
CA ALA A 505 42.50 -12.98 -34.47
C ALA A 505 41.14 -13.06 -33.82
N TYR A 506 40.08 -13.12 -34.64
CA TYR A 506 38.75 -13.47 -34.20
C TYR A 506 38.54 -14.94 -34.40
N VAL A 507 38.10 -15.63 -33.33
CA VAL A 507 37.82 -17.04 -33.30
C VAL A 507 36.39 -17.25 -32.91
N SER A 508 35.61 -17.94 -33.74
CA SER A 508 34.21 -18.31 -33.41
C SER A 508 34.19 -19.73 -32.88
N ALA A 509 33.71 -19.92 -31.66
CA ALA A 509 33.41 -21.24 -31.13
C ALA A 509 32.18 -21.84 -31.80
N ILE A 510 32.00 -23.18 -31.71
CA ILE A 510 30.84 -23.90 -32.26
C ILE A 510 29.51 -23.53 -31.58
N SER A 511 29.55 -23.14 -30.29
CA SER A 511 28.41 -22.65 -29.52
C SER A 511 28.88 -21.68 -28.42
N GLN A 512 27.95 -20.97 -27.80
CA GLN A 512 28.27 -20.10 -26.66
C GLN A 512 28.85 -20.90 -25.48
N ASP A 513 28.30 -22.08 -25.19
CA ASP A 513 28.75 -22.94 -24.09
C ASP A 513 30.16 -23.50 -24.33
N ALA A 514 30.55 -23.66 -25.62
CA ALA A 514 31.87 -24.13 -25.99
C ALA A 514 32.96 -23.09 -25.90
N THR A 515 32.66 -21.79 -25.63
CA THR A 515 33.64 -20.69 -25.62
C THR A 515 34.70 -20.89 -24.55
N TYR A 516 34.35 -21.36 -23.35
CA TYR A 516 35.31 -21.63 -22.27
C TYR A 516 36.26 -22.80 -22.61
N THR A 517 35.66 -23.86 -23.19
CA THR A 517 36.46 -25.01 -23.66
C THR A 517 37.41 -24.61 -24.80
N ALA A 518 36.92 -23.80 -25.76
CA ALA A 518 37.74 -23.28 -26.85
C ALA A 518 38.87 -22.38 -26.30
N GLN A 519 38.57 -21.52 -25.31
CA GLN A 519 39.58 -20.64 -24.68
C GLN A 519 40.71 -21.44 -24.03
N SER A 520 40.37 -22.49 -23.27
CA SER A 520 41.37 -23.38 -22.67
C SER A 520 42.20 -24.09 -23.74
N GLN A 521 41.54 -24.74 -24.72
CA GLN A 521 42.23 -25.49 -25.78
C GLN A 521 43.12 -24.59 -26.62
N ILE A 522 42.69 -23.38 -26.97
CA ILE A 522 43.53 -22.38 -27.68
C ILE A 522 44.73 -21.98 -26.84
N THR A 523 44.53 -21.76 -25.55
CA THR A 523 45.59 -21.40 -24.63
C THR A 523 46.65 -22.47 -24.53
N ASP A 524 46.24 -23.75 -24.38
CA ASP A 524 47.15 -24.89 -24.29
C ASP A 524 47.90 -25.09 -25.59
N LEU A 525 47.20 -25.03 -26.74
CA LEU A 525 47.81 -25.14 -28.05
C LEU A 525 48.86 -24.05 -28.32
N LEU A 526 48.53 -22.80 -28.06
CA LEU A 526 49.48 -21.68 -28.27
C LEU A 526 50.66 -21.75 -27.32
N ARG A 527 50.46 -22.14 -26.03
CA ARG A 527 51.59 -22.36 -25.10
C ARG A 527 52.54 -23.43 -25.60
N GLN A 528 52.00 -24.54 -26.17
CA GLN A 528 52.81 -25.61 -26.74
C GLN A 528 53.56 -25.11 -27.98
N ARG A 529 52.91 -24.36 -28.87
CA ARG A 529 53.53 -23.89 -30.12
C ARG A 529 54.56 -22.80 -29.93
N HIS A 530 54.38 -21.95 -28.90
CA HIS A 530 55.31 -20.89 -28.53
C HIS A 530 56.39 -21.40 -27.53
N GLU A 531 56.43 -22.72 -27.27
CA GLU A 531 57.42 -23.37 -26.36
C GLU A 531 57.48 -22.76 -24.96
N LEU A 532 56.35 -22.24 -24.44
CA LEU A 532 56.30 -21.60 -23.14
C LEU A 532 56.36 -22.64 -22.02
N SER A 533 57.25 -22.46 -21.07
CA SER A 533 57.38 -23.30 -19.89
C SER A 533 56.15 -23.12 -18.92
N ALA A 534 55.92 -24.09 -18.02
CA ALA A 534 54.76 -24.06 -17.12
C ALA A 534 54.70 -22.79 -16.24
N ASN A 535 55.84 -22.22 -15.88
CA ASN A 535 55.96 -21.03 -15.03
C ASN A 535 56.05 -19.73 -15.82
N GLU A 536 56.08 -19.78 -17.13
CA GLU A 536 56.22 -18.61 -17.98
C GLU A 536 54.84 -18.00 -18.30
N SER A 537 54.72 -16.69 -18.25
CA SER A 537 53.52 -15.97 -18.62
C SER A 537 53.26 -16.09 -20.13
N ASN A 538 51.97 -16.14 -20.50
CA ASN A 538 51.59 -16.17 -21.90
C ASN A 538 52.06 -14.91 -22.62
N ASP A 539 52.63 -15.05 -23.80
CA ASP A 539 52.99 -13.95 -24.72
C ASP A 539 51.84 -13.56 -25.65
N PHE A 540 50.65 -14.13 -25.39
CA PHE A 540 49.38 -13.86 -26.04
C PHE A 540 48.27 -13.71 -25.00
N THR A 541 47.12 -13.16 -25.40
CA THR A 541 45.92 -13.08 -24.55
C THR A 541 44.71 -13.64 -25.32
N VAL A 542 43.98 -14.58 -24.71
CA VAL A 542 42.73 -15.09 -25.21
C VAL A 542 41.60 -14.50 -24.36
N ARG A 543 40.76 -13.64 -24.93
CA ARG A 543 39.61 -13.00 -24.26
C ARG A 543 38.33 -13.59 -24.78
N ASN A 544 37.49 -14.01 -23.86
CA ASN A 544 36.16 -14.46 -24.16
C ASN A 544 35.17 -13.27 -24.09
N MET A 545 34.37 -13.11 -25.13
CA MET A 545 33.38 -12.03 -25.15
C MET A 545 32.26 -12.30 -24.14
N THR A 546 32.00 -13.59 -23.80
CA THR A 546 31.09 -14.02 -22.78
C THR A 546 31.47 -13.48 -21.40
N ASP A 547 32.74 -13.49 -21.02
CA ASP A 547 33.25 -12.94 -19.74
C ASP A 547 32.93 -11.46 -19.60
N ILE A 548 33.12 -10.69 -20.71
CA ILE A 548 32.78 -9.25 -20.71
C ILE A 548 31.28 -9.04 -20.53
N ALA A 549 30.48 -9.90 -21.18
CA ALA A 549 29.04 -9.88 -21.05
C ALA A 549 28.57 -10.17 -19.62
N GLU A 550 29.12 -11.21 -19.01
CA GLU A 550 28.80 -11.61 -17.64
C GLU A 550 29.19 -10.53 -16.66
N ALA A 551 30.40 -9.99 -16.73
CA ALA A 551 30.86 -8.90 -15.88
C ALA A 551 29.99 -7.63 -16.01
N ALA A 552 29.55 -7.30 -17.22
CA ALA A 552 28.64 -6.18 -17.46
C ALA A 552 27.24 -6.46 -16.86
N ASN A 553 26.72 -7.69 -16.99
CA ASN A 553 25.45 -8.09 -16.38
C ASN A 553 25.53 -8.11 -14.85
N GLU A 554 26.61 -8.61 -14.25
CA GLU A 554 26.82 -8.59 -12.80
C GLU A 554 26.89 -7.14 -12.26
N THR A 555 27.60 -6.27 -12.96
CA THR A 555 27.66 -4.84 -12.62
C THR A 555 26.29 -4.20 -12.69
N SER A 556 25.54 -4.44 -13.75
CA SER A 556 24.17 -3.92 -13.93
C SER A 556 23.23 -4.46 -12.85
N ASN A 557 23.36 -5.74 -12.49
CA ASN A 557 22.54 -6.36 -11.45
C ASN A 557 22.87 -5.77 -10.07
N THR A 558 24.13 -5.59 -9.75
CA THR A 558 24.59 -4.94 -8.51
C THR A 558 24.05 -3.52 -8.40
N MET A 559 24.13 -2.73 -9.48
CA MET A 559 23.56 -1.37 -9.53
C MET A 559 22.06 -1.38 -9.33
N THR A 560 21.34 -2.33 -9.96
CA THR A 560 19.89 -2.48 -9.80
C THR A 560 19.51 -2.79 -8.35
N ILE A 561 20.27 -3.67 -7.68
CA ILE A 561 20.03 -4.01 -6.26
C ILE A 561 20.29 -2.78 -5.37
N LEU A 562 21.38 -2.06 -5.58
CA LEU A 562 21.70 -0.85 -4.82
C LEU A 562 20.58 0.20 -4.95
N LEU A 563 20.12 0.45 -6.18
CA LEU A 563 19.03 1.37 -6.47
C LEU A 563 17.72 0.91 -5.82
N ALA A 564 17.41 -0.40 -5.85
CA ALA A 564 16.27 -0.98 -5.19
C ALA A 564 16.32 -0.82 -3.64
N CYS A 565 17.51 -0.94 -3.04
CA CYS A 565 17.70 -0.69 -1.61
C CYS A 565 17.43 0.78 -1.25
N ILE A 566 17.93 1.74 -2.02
CA ILE A 566 17.70 3.18 -1.81
C ILE A 566 16.21 3.49 -1.94
N ALA A 567 15.56 2.93 -2.95
CA ALA A 567 14.13 3.09 -3.15
C ALA A 567 13.32 2.44 -2.01
N GLY A 568 13.75 1.29 -1.49
CA GLY A 568 13.16 0.64 -0.31
C GLY A 568 13.22 1.52 0.93
N VAL A 569 14.37 2.16 1.19
CA VAL A 569 14.53 3.12 2.31
C VAL A 569 13.58 4.32 2.12
N SER A 570 13.48 4.87 0.92
CA SER A 570 12.57 5.99 0.62
C SER A 570 11.11 5.62 0.90
N LEU A 571 10.72 4.38 0.58
CA LEU A 571 9.38 3.89 0.80
C LEU A 571 9.09 3.61 2.29
N LEU A 572 10.09 3.17 3.07
CA LEU A 572 10.00 3.06 4.53
C LEU A 572 9.78 4.43 5.18
N VAL A 573 10.50 5.46 4.74
CA VAL A 573 10.30 6.85 5.21
C VAL A 573 8.88 7.32 4.90
N GLY A 574 8.36 7.02 3.70
CA GLY A 574 6.95 7.27 3.34
C GLY A 574 5.97 6.55 4.26
N GLY A 575 6.25 5.30 4.63
CA GLY A 575 5.46 4.51 5.58
C GLY A 575 5.45 5.09 7.00
N ILE A 576 6.59 5.55 7.50
CA ILE A 576 6.68 6.26 8.79
C ILE A 576 5.83 7.54 8.75
N GLY A 577 5.82 8.24 7.61
CA GLY A 577 4.95 9.39 7.38
C GLY A 577 3.46 9.03 7.53
N ILE A 578 3.01 7.90 6.98
CA ILE A 578 1.64 7.40 7.18
C ILE A 578 1.37 7.15 8.66
N MET A 579 2.27 6.42 9.34
CA MET A 579 2.10 6.09 10.76
C MET A 579 1.95 7.35 11.63
N ASN A 580 2.81 8.34 11.43
CA ASN A 580 2.77 9.59 12.20
C ASN A 580 1.46 10.35 11.97
N ILE A 581 1.03 10.48 10.71
CA ILE A 581 -0.20 11.20 10.38
C ILE A 581 -1.43 10.44 10.89
N MET A 582 -1.43 9.12 10.83
CA MET A 582 -2.51 8.30 11.39
C MET A 582 -2.57 8.40 12.92
N LEU A 583 -1.42 8.48 13.62
CA LEU A 583 -1.38 8.70 15.08
C LEU A 583 -1.98 10.07 15.45
N VAL A 584 -1.61 11.12 14.73
CA VAL A 584 -2.22 12.45 14.91
C VAL A 584 -3.71 12.41 14.62
N SER A 585 -4.13 11.69 13.57
CA SER A 585 -5.56 11.53 13.23
C SER A 585 -6.34 10.81 14.35
N VAL A 586 -5.73 9.82 15.02
CA VAL A 586 -6.34 9.12 16.16
C VAL A 586 -6.51 10.09 17.34
N THR A 587 -5.48 10.87 17.68
CA THR A 587 -5.57 11.85 18.79
C THR A 587 -6.59 12.95 18.52
N GLU A 588 -6.62 13.51 17.31
CA GLU A 588 -7.63 14.53 16.93
C GLU A 588 -9.07 13.99 16.93
N ARG A 589 -9.24 12.68 16.71
CA ARG A 589 -10.55 12.02 16.65
C ARG A 589 -10.85 11.21 17.91
N THR A 590 -10.11 11.38 18.99
CA THR A 590 -10.29 10.60 20.23
C THR A 590 -11.74 10.64 20.70
N ARG A 591 -12.35 11.82 20.79
CA ARG A 591 -13.75 11.99 21.17
C ARG A 591 -14.72 11.33 20.19
N GLU A 592 -14.48 11.45 18.89
CA GLU A 592 -15.28 10.79 17.84
C GLU A 592 -15.24 9.26 17.96
N ILE A 593 -14.06 8.69 18.25
CA ILE A 593 -13.87 7.26 18.52
C ILE A 593 -14.62 6.86 19.80
N GLY A 594 -14.51 7.69 20.85
CA GLY A 594 -15.23 7.49 22.10
C GLY A 594 -16.74 7.41 21.93
N ILE A 595 -17.33 8.34 21.17
CA ILE A 595 -18.76 8.35 20.83
C ILE A 595 -19.13 7.05 20.11
N ARG A 596 -18.39 6.63 19.10
CA ARG A 596 -18.66 5.38 18.37
C ARG A 596 -18.63 4.17 19.29
N MET A 597 -17.62 4.08 20.15
CA MET A 597 -17.51 2.97 21.10
C MET A 597 -18.62 3.00 22.16
N ALA A 598 -19.03 4.18 22.62
CA ALA A 598 -20.11 4.34 23.58
C ALA A 598 -21.46 3.88 23.02
N ILE A 599 -21.75 4.15 21.76
CA ILE A 599 -22.99 3.70 21.10
C ILE A 599 -22.93 2.25 20.60
N GLY A 600 -21.83 1.50 20.90
CA GLY A 600 -21.72 0.07 20.67
C GLY A 600 -20.83 -0.38 19.52
N ALA A 601 -19.89 0.47 19.03
CA ALA A 601 -18.85 0.00 18.11
C ALA A 601 -17.90 -0.96 18.82
N ARG A 602 -17.64 -2.14 18.22
CA ARG A 602 -16.62 -3.08 18.69
C ARG A 602 -15.22 -2.53 18.44
N SER A 603 -14.25 -2.88 19.28
CA SER A 603 -12.84 -2.55 19.10
C SER A 603 -12.31 -3.04 17.74
N SER A 604 -12.77 -4.19 17.28
CA SER A 604 -12.42 -4.76 15.96
C SER A 604 -12.93 -3.89 14.81
N ALA A 605 -14.11 -3.30 14.91
CA ALA A 605 -14.69 -2.41 13.88
C ALA A 605 -13.89 -1.10 13.77
N VAL A 606 -13.51 -0.51 14.90
CA VAL A 606 -12.66 0.69 14.94
C VAL A 606 -11.29 0.39 14.32
N ARG A 607 -10.64 -0.71 14.73
CA ARG A 607 -9.36 -1.14 14.17
C ARG A 607 -9.42 -1.35 12.66
N SER A 608 -10.44 -2.06 12.16
CA SER A 608 -10.61 -2.31 10.72
C SER A 608 -10.82 -1.01 9.94
N GLN A 609 -11.55 -0.06 10.48
CA GLN A 609 -11.79 1.23 9.84
C GLN A 609 -10.48 1.99 9.61
N PHE A 610 -9.65 2.17 10.65
CA PHE A 610 -8.37 2.87 10.53
C PHE A 610 -7.36 2.13 9.67
N LEU A 611 -7.35 0.78 9.72
CA LEU A 611 -6.49 -0.04 8.87
C LEU A 611 -6.86 0.11 7.39
N ILE A 612 -8.14 0.07 7.05
CA ILE A 612 -8.59 0.26 5.67
C ILE A 612 -8.31 1.69 5.19
N GLU A 613 -8.45 2.71 6.06
CA GLU A 613 -8.09 4.09 5.74
C GLU A 613 -6.61 4.21 5.33
N SER A 614 -5.70 3.55 6.06
CA SER A 614 -4.27 3.54 5.73
C SER A 614 -3.97 2.75 4.45
N ILE A 615 -4.63 1.62 4.19
CA ILE A 615 -4.48 0.82 2.96
C ILE A 615 -4.96 1.63 1.74
N VAL A 616 -6.10 2.28 1.83
CA VAL A 616 -6.64 3.11 0.73
C VAL A 616 -5.71 4.28 0.44
N LEU A 617 -5.16 4.94 1.48
CA LEU A 617 -4.14 5.99 1.31
C LEU A 617 -2.89 5.49 0.59
N SER A 618 -2.37 4.34 1.01
CA SER A 618 -1.14 3.80 0.42
C SER A 618 -1.36 3.29 -1.00
N LEU A 619 -2.47 2.65 -1.30
CA LEU A 619 -2.80 2.19 -2.65
C LEU A 619 -3.05 3.34 -3.62
N THR A 620 -3.75 4.40 -3.17
CA THR A 620 -3.96 5.59 -4.01
C THR A 620 -2.64 6.32 -4.26
N GLY A 621 -1.80 6.49 -3.23
CA GLY A 621 -0.45 7.03 -3.38
C GLY A 621 0.41 6.17 -4.30
N GLY A 622 0.35 4.84 -4.16
CA GLY A 622 1.02 3.88 -5.03
C GLY A 622 0.59 4.00 -6.49
N LEU A 623 -0.71 4.12 -6.76
CA LEU A 623 -1.24 4.31 -8.12
C LEU A 623 -0.71 5.60 -8.77
N PHE A 624 -0.75 6.73 -8.06
CA PHE A 624 -0.16 7.97 -8.55
C PHE A 624 1.36 7.85 -8.74
N GLY A 625 2.05 7.15 -7.84
CA GLY A 625 3.48 6.85 -7.95
C GLY A 625 3.81 6.01 -9.19
N ILE A 626 3.00 5.02 -9.53
CA ILE A 626 3.15 4.20 -10.74
C ILE A 626 3.00 5.07 -11.99
N VAL A 627 1.94 5.88 -12.05
CA VAL A 627 1.71 6.78 -13.20
C VAL A 627 2.89 7.74 -13.37
N LEU A 628 3.34 8.37 -12.29
CA LEU A 628 4.49 9.28 -12.32
C LEU A 628 5.78 8.53 -12.70
N GLY A 629 6.02 7.36 -12.16
CA GLY A 629 7.20 6.53 -12.48
C GLY A 629 7.25 6.12 -13.95
N ILE A 630 6.11 5.76 -14.54
CA ILE A 630 6.01 5.46 -15.98
C ILE A 630 6.30 6.72 -16.80
N ILE A 631 5.71 7.85 -16.44
CA ILE A 631 5.95 9.14 -17.15
C ILE A 631 7.44 9.49 -17.11
N VAL A 632 8.07 9.41 -15.94
CA VAL A 632 9.51 9.67 -15.79
C VAL A 632 10.34 8.69 -16.61
N SER A 633 10.03 7.38 -16.56
CA SER A 633 10.74 6.37 -17.35
C SER A 633 10.65 6.61 -18.86
N LEU A 634 9.52 7.11 -19.37
CA LEU A 634 9.36 7.46 -20.78
C LEU A 634 10.00 8.80 -21.17
N ALA A 635 10.20 9.70 -20.22
CA ALA A 635 10.85 10.98 -20.45
C ALA A 635 12.37 10.88 -20.48
N ILE A 636 12.98 10.00 -19.69
CA ILE A 636 14.44 9.83 -19.57
C ILE A 636 15.14 9.58 -20.92
N PRO A 637 14.68 8.66 -21.80
CA PRO A 637 15.30 8.44 -23.10
C PRO A 637 15.30 9.69 -23.99
N LYS A 638 14.24 10.48 -23.91
CA LYS A 638 14.09 11.70 -24.72
C LYS A 638 14.98 12.85 -24.24
N MET A 639 15.21 12.95 -22.93
CA MET A 639 15.98 14.06 -22.32
C MET A 639 17.46 13.73 -22.18
N LEU A 640 17.80 12.51 -21.80
CA LEU A 640 19.16 12.10 -21.44
C LEU A 640 19.75 11.05 -22.41
N GLY A 641 18.95 10.49 -23.31
CA GLY A 641 19.39 9.43 -24.23
C GLY A 641 19.60 8.07 -23.55
N TRP A 642 19.26 7.92 -22.27
CA TRP A 642 19.49 6.67 -21.54
C TRP A 642 18.40 5.64 -21.88
N PRO A 643 18.76 4.39 -22.22
CA PRO A 643 17.77 3.36 -22.49
C PRO A 643 17.01 3.00 -21.23
N THR A 644 15.69 2.93 -21.32
CA THR A 644 14.81 2.50 -20.23
C THR A 644 13.82 1.45 -20.71
N LEU A 645 13.55 0.44 -19.89
CA LEU A 645 12.53 -0.56 -20.13
C LEU A 645 11.59 -0.64 -18.93
N VAL A 646 10.31 -0.32 -19.14
CA VAL A 646 9.30 -0.40 -18.09
C VAL A 646 8.99 -1.86 -17.79
N SER A 647 9.28 -2.28 -16.55
CA SER A 647 9.07 -3.65 -16.09
C SER A 647 7.68 -3.84 -15.53
N THR A 648 6.90 -4.78 -16.06
CA THR A 648 5.60 -5.19 -15.51
C THR A 648 5.75 -5.75 -14.09
N MET A 649 6.85 -6.47 -13.81
CA MET A 649 7.13 -7.00 -12.47
C MET A 649 7.41 -5.88 -11.47
N ALA A 650 8.07 -4.78 -11.87
CA ALA A 650 8.27 -3.62 -11.01
C ALA A 650 6.94 -2.94 -10.65
N ILE A 651 6.01 -2.86 -11.61
CA ILE A 651 4.67 -2.30 -11.37
C ILE A 651 3.89 -3.17 -10.36
N ILE A 652 3.81 -4.49 -10.60
CA ILE A 652 3.12 -5.42 -9.69
C ILE A 652 3.76 -5.39 -8.30
N GLY A 653 5.10 -5.47 -8.24
CA GLY A 653 5.85 -5.38 -6.99
C GLY A 653 5.56 -4.08 -6.21
N SER A 654 5.45 -2.95 -6.90
CA SER A 654 5.13 -1.66 -6.31
C SER A 654 3.71 -1.62 -5.70
N VAL A 655 2.71 -2.24 -6.36
CA VAL A 655 1.33 -2.35 -5.81
C VAL A 655 1.33 -3.20 -4.54
N VAL A 656 1.94 -4.39 -4.59
CA VAL A 656 2.02 -5.30 -3.44
C VAL A 656 2.75 -4.64 -2.28
N PHE A 657 3.86 -3.98 -2.56
CA PHE A 657 4.64 -3.31 -1.53
C PHE A 657 3.91 -2.11 -0.93
N SER A 658 3.21 -1.29 -1.74
CA SER A 658 2.38 -0.18 -1.24
C SER A 658 1.28 -0.68 -0.31
N ALA A 659 0.62 -1.80 -0.65
CA ALA A 659 -0.38 -2.42 0.21
C ALA A 659 0.26 -2.90 1.53
N ALA A 660 1.43 -3.55 1.48
CA ALA A 660 2.16 -4.02 2.65
C ALA A 660 2.56 -2.88 3.59
N VAL A 661 3.06 -1.76 3.03
CA VAL A 661 3.38 -0.53 3.78
C VAL A 661 2.14 0.03 4.48
N GLY A 662 1.00 0.11 3.76
CA GLY A 662 -0.27 0.56 4.33
C GLY A 662 -0.74 -0.29 5.49
N ILE A 663 -0.62 -1.62 5.39
CA ILE A 663 -0.98 -2.57 6.45
C ILE A 663 -0.03 -2.43 7.64
N PHE A 664 1.28 -2.48 7.39
CA PHE A 664 2.30 -2.50 8.45
C PHE A 664 2.29 -1.21 9.28
N PHE A 665 2.37 -0.06 8.62
CA PHE A 665 2.41 1.24 9.28
C PHE A 665 1.04 1.72 9.75
N GLY A 666 -0.06 1.22 9.18
CA GLY A 666 -1.43 1.50 9.62
C GLY A 666 -1.86 0.67 10.82
N TYR A 667 -1.26 -0.50 11.05
CA TYR A 667 -1.69 -1.42 12.11
C TYR A 667 -1.51 -0.84 13.52
N TYR A 668 -0.37 -0.20 13.79
CA TYR A 668 -0.09 0.36 15.13
C TYR A 668 -1.07 1.48 15.52
N PRO A 669 -1.31 2.51 14.69
CA PRO A 669 -2.34 3.53 14.97
C PRO A 669 -3.74 2.95 15.12
N ALA A 670 -4.11 1.99 14.26
CA ALA A 670 -5.41 1.34 14.30
C ALA A 670 -5.61 0.56 15.62
N ARG A 671 -4.57 -0.14 16.10
CA ARG A 671 -4.58 -0.81 17.40
C ARG A 671 -4.71 0.19 18.56
N LYS A 672 -4.00 1.31 18.50
CA LYS A 672 -4.07 2.37 19.53
C LYS A 672 -5.49 2.97 19.59
N ALA A 673 -6.11 3.25 18.44
CA ALA A 673 -7.49 3.73 18.36
C ALA A 673 -8.50 2.73 18.98
N ALA A 674 -8.33 1.43 18.68
CA ALA A 674 -9.21 0.38 19.21
C ALA A 674 -9.02 0.09 20.71
N ALA A 675 -7.88 0.48 21.29
CA ALA A 675 -7.57 0.28 22.71
C ALA A 675 -8.12 1.39 23.61
N LEU A 676 -8.61 2.51 23.05
CA LEU A 676 -9.14 3.62 23.82
C LEU A 676 -10.27 3.16 24.76
N ASP A 677 -10.33 3.79 25.92
CA ASP A 677 -11.48 3.65 26.82
C ASP A 677 -12.57 4.64 26.40
N PRO A 678 -13.82 4.20 26.20
CA PRO A 678 -14.91 5.09 25.80
C PRO A 678 -15.13 6.27 26.76
N ILE A 679 -14.99 6.03 28.08
CA ILE A 679 -15.25 7.04 29.10
C ILE A 679 -14.15 8.13 29.08
N GLU A 680 -12.89 7.69 29.00
CA GLU A 680 -11.76 8.62 28.89
C GLU A 680 -11.81 9.39 27.58
N ALA A 681 -12.14 8.71 26.49
CA ALA A 681 -12.25 9.32 25.17
C ALA A 681 -13.37 10.37 25.05
N LEU A 682 -14.49 10.18 25.77
CA LEU A 682 -15.60 11.15 25.82
C LEU A 682 -15.25 12.41 26.64
N ARG A 683 -14.34 12.29 27.61
CA ARG A 683 -13.86 13.41 28.45
C ARG A 683 -12.72 14.23 27.79
N TYR A 684 -12.18 13.72 26.70
CA TYR A 684 -11.09 14.38 25.97
C TYR A 684 -11.64 15.64 25.26
N GLU A 685 -11.11 16.83 25.63
CA GLU A 685 -11.44 18.11 25.02
C GLU A 685 -10.61 18.38 23.74
#